data_24de88a73e8cf5d1b96f32624331c33b
#
_entry.id   24de88a73e8cf5d1b96f32624331c33b
#
_cell.length_a   1.000
_cell.length_b   1.000
_cell.length_c   1.000
_cell.angle_alpha   90.00
_cell.angle_beta   90.00
_cell.angle_gamma   90.00
#
_symmetry.space_group_name_H-M   'P 1'
#
loop_
_entity.id
_entity.type
_entity.pdbx_description
1 polymer ?
#
loop_
_entity_poly.entity_id
_entity_poly.type
_entity_poly.pdbx_seq_one_letter_code
_entity_poly.pdbx_strand_id
1 'polypeptide(L)'
;MIVLKQYILNDYITDDARMVNPMMEINGFKVRPGFFDLNGASEFSCGVNFTVHTSNGTSCDLLLFHPGEEEPYAIIPFPESYKIGDVYSMIVYDLKSEDFEYAYRVDGPYDEQKGLLFDKTKVLLDPYAQAVAGQEVWGHKRTRTYHARVVRDSFDWGVQPQSTREMSDLIIYELHVRGFTNHSSSGVKHPGTFAGLKEKIPYLKELGINAVELMPIFEFDEMINAREVDGKQLVEYWGYNTVGFFSPNASYTAAEEVNNEGQELKELIRELHENGIEVILDVVFNHTAEGNENGPFFSFKGFDNNIYYLLTPEGNYYNFSGCGNSLNCNHPVVQQMILECLRHWTVHYRVDGFRFDLASILGRDEDGMPMNNPPLLKSLAYDPLLRNVKLIAEAWDAGGLYQVGNFPASKRWAEWNGQYRDTMRGYLKGDFWEANSAAWRICGSGDLYGGYYSDGNSNYAGYNSCINFLTCHDGFTMYDLYSYNNKHNEANGWNNTDGANDNRSWNCGMEGDTKDPEVLKLRYRMIRNACAILMCSRGTPMFFSGDEFGNTKFGNNNSYCQDNEISWIDWSLLEKNKDLFEFFKFMIDYRKKHPVIRKKLDNAVCGMEAMHAHDVNAERMEVPQNAKTLAVSFAGYDRKKGKDDLIYVAVNAYWEEVKITLPNLANHGAWYLSVDTYGDEKGKYFYQEGEEIRIDREYVMKPRSIVVFTGREILR
;
A
#
# COMPACT_ATOMS: atom_id res chain seq x y z
N MET A 1 11.50 8.39 27.19
CA MET A 1 10.65 7.20 27.39
C MET A 1 9.29 7.68 27.87
N ILE A 2 8.40 8.01 26.93
CA ILE A 2 7.01 8.36 27.25
C ILE A 2 6.24 7.09 26.93
N VAL A 3 5.95 6.30 27.95
CA VAL A 3 4.88 5.32 27.86
C VAL A 3 3.61 6.15 27.79
N LEU A 4 3.08 6.37 26.59
CA LEU A 4 1.72 6.84 26.42
C LEU A 4 0.85 5.73 27.02
N LYS A 5 0.41 5.95 28.26
CA LYS A 5 -0.61 5.12 28.85
C LYS A 5 -1.89 5.36 28.07
N GLN A 6 -2.16 4.47 27.13
CA GLN A 6 -3.41 4.38 26.38
C GLN A 6 -4.64 4.30 27.32
N TYR A 7 -4.39 3.96 28.56
CA TYR A 7 -5.36 3.85 29.68
C TYR A 7 -5.87 5.20 30.23
N ILE A 8 -5.17 6.32 30.00
CA ILE A 8 -5.53 7.57 30.67
C ILE A 8 -6.83 8.15 30.12
N LEU A 9 -7.09 8.06 28.82
CA LEU A 9 -8.32 8.60 28.24
C LEU A 9 -9.54 7.73 28.59
N ASN A 10 -9.41 6.41 28.43
CA ASN A 10 -10.48 5.48 28.78
C ASN A 10 -10.79 5.47 30.28
N ASP A 11 -9.76 5.51 31.16
CA ASP A 11 -9.96 5.56 32.60
C ASP A 11 -10.57 6.89 33.06
N TYR A 12 -10.21 8.01 32.43
CA TYR A 12 -10.77 9.33 32.75
C TYR A 12 -12.25 9.43 32.34
N ILE A 13 -12.56 8.98 31.13
CA ILE A 13 -13.95 8.96 30.63
C ILE A 13 -14.78 7.92 31.42
N THR A 14 -14.20 6.77 31.78
CA THR A 14 -14.86 5.72 32.56
C THR A 14 -15.22 6.20 33.99
N ASP A 15 -14.36 6.98 34.59
CA ASP A 15 -14.62 7.52 35.95
C ASP A 15 -15.70 8.60 35.93
N ASP A 16 -15.71 9.49 34.91
CA ASP A 16 -16.80 10.45 34.70
C ASP A 16 -18.12 9.76 34.36
N ALA A 17 -18.11 8.69 33.57
CA ALA A 17 -19.29 7.90 33.25
C ALA A 17 -19.88 7.16 34.44
N ARG A 18 -19.07 6.74 35.41
CA ARG A 18 -19.52 6.14 36.69
C ARG A 18 -20.29 7.12 37.57
N MET A 19 -20.05 8.42 37.42
CA MET A 19 -20.68 9.47 38.22
C MET A 19 -21.98 10.01 37.63
N VAL A 20 -22.37 9.59 36.41
CA VAL A 20 -23.56 10.07 35.70
C VAL A 20 -24.71 9.07 35.84
N ASN A 21 -25.87 9.57 36.23
CA ASN A 21 -27.08 8.77 36.34
C ASN A 21 -27.93 8.83 35.08
N PRO A 22 -28.74 7.79 34.82
CA PRO A 22 -29.75 7.84 33.78
C PRO A 22 -30.70 9.06 33.98
N MET A 23 -31.17 9.64 32.87
CA MET A 23 -32.08 10.81 32.90
C MET A 23 -33.48 10.42 32.51
N MET A 24 -33.64 9.39 31.69
CA MET A 24 -34.95 8.89 31.26
C MET A 24 -34.89 7.41 30.91
N GLU A 25 -36.05 6.83 30.62
CA GLU A 25 -36.23 5.48 30.11
C GLU A 25 -36.92 5.51 28.76
N ILE A 26 -36.41 4.78 27.77
CA ILE A 26 -36.95 4.64 26.43
C ILE A 26 -37.05 3.16 26.09
N ASN A 27 -38.25 2.67 25.83
CA ASN A 27 -38.52 1.28 25.47
C ASN A 27 -37.87 0.24 26.43
N GLY A 28 -37.82 0.57 27.73
CA GLY A 28 -37.23 -0.27 28.77
C GLY A 28 -35.72 -0.07 29.02
N PHE A 29 -35.09 0.80 28.25
CA PHE A 29 -33.66 1.12 28.40
C PHE A 29 -33.47 2.46 29.11
N LYS A 30 -32.60 2.47 30.12
CA LYS A 30 -32.17 3.68 30.79
C LYS A 30 -31.16 4.42 29.90
N VAL A 31 -31.39 5.71 29.66
CA VAL A 31 -30.59 6.52 28.75
C VAL A 31 -30.30 7.92 29.31
N ARG A 32 -29.29 8.57 28.73
CA ARG A 32 -28.96 9.99 28.91
C ARG A 32 -28.25 10.55 27.67
N PRO A 33 -28.10 11.90 27.52
CA PRO A 33 -27.19 12.46 26.51
C PRO A 33 -25.78 11.86 26.63
N GLY A 34 -25.19 11.54 25.49
CA GLY A 34 -23.86 10.92 25.41
C GLY A 34 -22.70 11.92 25.34
N PHE A 35 -21.56 11.41 24.93
CA PHE A 35 -20.34 12.18 24.66
C PHE A 35 -20.28 12.49 23.16
N PHE A 36 -20.62 13.72 22.79
CA PHE A 36 -20.83 14.16 21.41
C PHE A 36 -19.54 14.21 20.55
N ASP A 37 -18.40 14.22 21.17
CA ASP A 37 -17.07 14.24 20.57
C ASP A 37 -16.43 12.84 20.39
N LEU A 38 -17.15 11.77 20.78
CA LEU A 38 -16.75 10.38 20.61
C LEU A 38 -17.63 9.72 19.53
N ASN A 39 -17.19 9.79 18.26
CA ASN A 39 -17.91 9.19 17.15
C ASN A 39 -17.95 7.65 17.23
N GLY A 40 -19.05 7.06 16.73
CA GLY A 40 -19.31 5.63 16.77
C GLY A 40 -19.77 5.15 18.13
N ALA A 41 -19.52 3.87 18.43
CA ALA A 41 -19.91 3.24 19.68
C ALA A 41 -18.70 2.99 20.60
N SER A 42 -18.84 3.36 21.86
CA SER A 42 -17.78 3.20 22.88
C SER A 42 -18.37 2.61 24.16
N GLU A 43 -17.78 1.51 24.66
CA GLU A 43 -18.22 0.88 25.91
C GLU A 43 -17.59 1.56 27.13
N PHE A 44 -18.41 1.78 28.14
CA PHE A 44 -18.04 2.26 29.47
C PHE A 44 -18.51 1.29 30.55
N SER A 45 -18.05 1.47 31.77
CA SER A 45 -18.46 0.64 32.89
C SER A 45 -19.95 0.68 33.20
N CYS A 46 -20.67 1.69 32.74
CA CYS A 46 -22.13 1.87 32.97
C CYS A 46 -22.99 1.46 31.78
N GLY A 47 -22.42 1.21 30.60
CA GLY A 47 -23.14 0.95 29.37
C GLY A 47 -22.36 1.38 28.12
N VAL A 48 -23.04 1.69 27.03
CA VAL A 48 -22.42 2.04 25.76
C VAL A 48 -22.86 3.42 25.30
N ASN A 49 -21.92 4.26 24.89
CA ASN A 49 -22.15 5.53 24.22
C ASN A 49 -22.28 5.30 22.73
N PHE A 50 -23.31 5.84 22.10
CA PHE A 50 -23.52 5.84 20.66
C PHE A 50 -23.58 7.28 20.16
N THR A 51 -22.75 7.62 19.18
CA THR A 51 -22.70 8.97 18.60
C THR A 51 -22.71 8.87 17.09
N VAL A 52 -23.63 9.55 16.45
CA VAL A 52 -23.82 9.51 15.01
C VAL A 52 -24.10 10.91 14.44
N HIS A 53 -23.46 11.22 13.32
CA HIS A 53 -23.65 12.46 12.58
C HIS A 53 -24.71 12.27 11.49
N THR A 54 -25.66 13.21 11.41
CA THR A 54 -26.55 13.40 10.24
C THR A 54 -27.06 14.84 10.19
N SER A 55 -26.70 15.55 9.13
CA SER A 55 -27.08 16.96 8.95
C SER A 55 -28.50 17.12 8.48
N ASN A 56 -28.96 16.26 7.59
CA ASN A 56 -30.29 16.37 6.97
C ASN A 56 -31.32 15.39 7.54
N GLY A 57 -30.89 14.48 8.40
CA GLY A 57 -31.76 13.53 9.06
C GLY A 57 -32.66 14.19 10.09
N THR A 58 -33.95 13.86 10.04
CA THR A 58 -35.01 14.38 10.94
C THR A 58 -35.20 13.50 12.18
N SER A 59 -34.83 12.24 12.14
CA SER A 59 -34.80 11.34 13.29
C SER A 59 -33.76 10.23 13.08
N CYS A 60 -33.28 9.68 14.20
CA CYS A 60 -32.35 8.56 14.20
C CYS A 60 -32.81 7.53 15.24
N ASP A 61 -32.82 6.25 14.87
CA ASP A 61 -33.09 5.12 15.74
C ASP A 61 -31.84 4.25 15.85
N LEU A 62 -31.48 3.86 17.08
CA LEU A 62 -30.52 2.81 17.37
C LEU A 62 -31.25 1.45 17.34
N LEU A 63 -30.73 0.52 16.58
CA LEU A 63 -31.21 -0.86 16.48
C LEU A 63 -30.25 -1.78 17.21
N LEU A 64 -30.76 -2.61 18.10
CA LEU A 64 -29.97 -3.63 18.79
C LEU A 64 -30.44 -5.02 18.38
N PHE A 65 -29.48 -5.87 18.01
CA PHE A 65 -29.72 -7.24 17.54
C PHE A 65 -29.04 -8.23 18.45
N HIS A 66 -29.62 -9.40 18.67
CA HIS A 66 -28.83 -10.50 19.20
C HIS A 66 -27.76 -10.93 18.19
N PRO A 67 -26.57 -11.37 18.62
CA PRO A 67 -25.53 -11.78 17.71
C PRO A 67 -26.02 -12.82 16.71
N GLY A 68 -25.84 -12.53 15.43
CA GLY A 68 -26.26 -13.40 14.31
C GLY A 68 -27.71 -13.28 13.86
N GLU A 69 -28.58 -12.49 14.53
CA GLU A 69 -29.98 -12.33 14.16
C GLU A 69 -30.19 -11.14 13.20
N GLU A 70 -31.20 -11.24 12.33
CA GLU A 70 -31.59 -10.20 11.36
C GLU A 70 -32.57 -9.18 11.95
N GLU A 71 -33.45 -9.63 12.84
CA GLU A 71 -34.49 -8.77 13.43
C GLU A 71 -33.99 -8.12 14.72
N PRO A 72 -34.16 -6.81 14.90
CA PRO A 72 -33.75 -6.15 16.12
C PRO A 72 -34.65 -6.54 17.30
N TYR A 73 -34.03 -6.92 18.42
CA TYR A 73 -34.78 -7.13 19.67
C TYR A 73 -35.18 -5.80 20.33
N ALA A 74 -34.50 -4.71 19.99
CA ALA A 74 -34.81 -3.38 20.51
C ALA A 74 -34.59 -2.29 19.46
N ILE A 75 -35.47 -1.30 19.50
CA ILE A 75 -35.36 -0.05 18.71
C ILE A 75 -35.42 1.09 19.72
N ILE A 76 -34.35 1.89 19.81
CA ILE A 76 -34.24 2.98 20.77
C ILE A 76 -34.08 4.29 19.98
N PRO A 77 -35.17 5.11 19.87
CA PRO A 77 -35.07 6.39 19.17
C PRO A 77 -34.21 7.37 19.96
N PHE A 78 -33.35 8.11 19.27
CA PHE A 78 -32.62 9.22 19.88
C PHE A 78 -33.61 10.37 20.14
N PRO A 79 -33.75 10.86 21.40
CA PRO A 79 -34.53 12.05 21.67
C PRO A 79 -34.00 13.27 20.92
N GLU A 80 -34.86 14.16 20.45
CA GLU A 80 -34.43 15.43 19.84
C GLU A 80 -33.57 16.26 20.78
N SER A 81 -33.84 16.17 22.10
CA SER A 81 -33.01 16.82 23.13
C SER A 81 -31.61 16.24 23.30
N TYR A 82 -31.31 15.12 22.62
CA TYR A 82 -29.97 14.47 22.59
C TYR A 82 -29.24 14.73 21.26
N LYS A 83 -29.71 15.76 20.52
CA LYS A 83 -29.04 16.29 19.32
C LYS A 83 -28.39 17.63 19.64
N ILE A 84 -27.12 17.81 19.28
CA ILE A 84 -26.41 19.10 19.31
C ILE A 84 -25.83 19.34 17.93
N GLY A 85 -26.24 20.46 17.29
CA GLY A 85 -25.93 20.66 15.88
C GLY A 85 -26.47 19.50 15.05
N ASP A 86 -25.59 18.82 14.32
CA ASP A 86 -25.93 17.69 13.44
C ASP A 86 -25.56 16.32 14.06
N VAL A 87 -25.29 16.27 15.37
CA VAL A 87 -24.81 15.07 16.05
C VAL A 87 -25.84 14.61 17.08
N TYR A 88 -26.27 13.36 16.95
CA TYR A 88 -27.01 12.65 17.98
C TYR A 88 -26.03 11.88 18.87
N SER A 89 -26.21 11.97 20.20
CA SER A 89 -25.38 11.17 21.12
C SER A 89 -26.17 10.70 22.34
N MET A 90 -26.04 9.41 22.66
CA MET A 90 -26.79 8.76 23.75
C MET A 90 -25.96 7.66 24.42
N ILE A 91 -25.91 7.68 25.76
CA ILE A 91 -25.48 6.51 26.54
C ILE A 91 -26.71 5.65 26.81
N VAL A 92 -26.60 4.36 26.48
CA VAL A 92 -27.54 3.31 26.85
C VAL A 92 -26.93 2.48 27.96
N TYR A 93 -27.54 2.50 29.15
CA TYR A 93 -27.04 1.85 30.33
C TYR A 93 -27.26 0.34 30.32
N ASP A 94 -26.48 -0.34 31.13
CA ASP A 94 -26.57 -1.79 31.38
C ASP A 94 -26.40 -2.66 30.11
N LEU A 95 -25.89 -2.10 28.99
CA LEU A 95 -25.47 -2.84 27.81
C LEU A 95 -24.06 -3.37 27.98
N LYS A 96 -23.83 -4.61 27.50
CA LYS A 96 -22.52 -5.24 27.40
C LYS A 96 -22.23 -5.59 25.95
N SER A 97 -21.06 -5.25 25.47
CA SER A 97 -20.67 -5.40 24.04
C SER A 97 -20.80 -6.83 23.54
N GLU A 98 -20.64 -7.86 24.40
CA GLU A 98 -20.78 -9.27 24.01
C GLU A 98 -22.21 -9.72 23.74
N ASP A 99 -23.23 -8.96 24.20
CA ASP A 99 -24.63 -9.37 24.17
C ASP A 99 -25.41 -8.86 22.95
N PHE A 100 -24.80 -7.97 22.12
CA PHE A 100 -25.51 -7.36 20.99
C PHE A 100 -24.62 -6.99 19.79
N GLU A 101 -25.28 -6.90 18.64
CA GLU A 101 -24.82 -6.17 17.46
C GLU A 101 -25.71 -4.93 17.31
N TYR A 102 -25.24 -3.89 16.58
CA TYR A 102 -26.03 -2.68 16.41
C TYR A 102 -25.97 -2.13 14.97
N ALA A 103 -26.98 -1.33 14.65
CA ALA A 103 -27.05 -0.54 13.43
C ALA A 103 -27.95 0.68 13.68
N TYR A 104 -28.14 1.49 12.64
CA TYR A 104 -29.02 2.67 12.72
C TYR A 104 -30.12 2.63 11.66
N ARG A 105 -31.18 3.42 11.90
CA ARG A 105 -32.15 3.88 10.90
C ARG A 105 -32.27 5.38 10.98
N VAL A 106 -32.18 6.04 9.85
CA VAL A 106 -32.29 7.50 9.77
C VAL A 106 -33.45 7.87 8.85
N ASP A 107 -34.33 8.75 9.31
CA ASP A 107 -35.43 9.33 8.51
C ASP A 107 -35.06 10.76 8.10
N GLY A 108 -35.57 11.21 6.98
CA GLY A 108 -35.31 12.55 6.46
C GLY A 108 -35.94 12.77 5.09
N PRO A 109 -35.57 13.86 4.41
CA PRO A 109 -36.09 14.16 3.08
C PRO A 109 -35.56 13.18 2.02
N TYR A 110 -36.41 12.81 1.06
CA TYR A 110 -36.03 12.06 -0.13
C TYR A 110 -36.16 12.97 -1.37
N ASP A 111 -35.01 13.34 -1.96
CA ASP A 111 -34.94 14.18 -3.15
C ASP A 111 -33.67 13.83 -3.93
N GLU A 112 -33.75 12.93 -4.90
CA GLU A 112 -32.62 12.41 -5.69
C GLU A 112 -31.84 13.54 -6.38
N GLN A 113 -32.55 14.60 -6.85
CA GLN A 113 -31.88 15.71 -7.52
C GLN A 113 -30.99 16.55 -6.59
N LYS A 114 -31.22 16.46 -5.29
CA LYS A 114 -30.39 17.09 -4.26
C LYS A 114 -29.46 16.11 -3.57
N GLY A 115 -29.44 14.86 -4.02
CA GLY A 115 -28.67 13.81 -3.38
C GLY A 115 -29.15 13.43 -1.99
N LEU A 116 -30.42 13.71 -1.63
CA LEU A 116 -31.02 13.35 -0.34
C LEU A 116 -31.75 12.02 -0.48
N LEU A 117 -31.24 10.97 0.16
CA LEU A 117 -31.71 9.59 -0.03
C LEU A 117 -32.18 8.94 1.28
N PHE A 118 -32.74 9.70 2.22
CA PHE A 118 -33.16 9.14 3.51
C PHE A 118 -34.33 8.16 3.35
N ASP A 119 -34.13 6.96 3.90
CA ASP A 119 -35.12 5.89 3.89
C ASP A 119 -35.04 5.10 5.19
N LYS A 120 -35.95 5.37 6.12
CA LYS A 120 -36.00 4.69 7.43
C LYS A 120 -36.28 3.18 7.37
N THR A 121 -36.56 2.63 6.21
CA THR A 121 -36.67 1.16 6.04
C THR A 121 -35.29 0.48 5.92
N LYS A 122 -34.24 1.26 5.66
CA LYS A 122 -32.88 0.76 5.53
C LYS A 122 -32.21 0.63 6.88
N VAL A 123 -31.52 -0.48 7.07
CA VAL A 123 -30.59 -0.72 8.19
C VAL A 123 -29.21 -0.23 7.76
N LEU A 124 -28.63 0.68 8.54
CA LEU A 124 -27.40 1.39 8.19
C LEU A 124 -26.27 0.99 9.13
N LEU A 125 -25.16 0.52 8.54
CA LEU A 125 -23.92 0.28 9.25
C LEU A 125 -23.32 1.61 9.71
N ASP A 126 -22.87 1.67 10.94
CA ASP A 126 -22.15 2.82 11.49
C ASP A 126 -20.90 3.13 10.65
N PRO A 127 -20.74 4.36 10.14
CA PRO A 127 -19.49 4.76 9.45
C PRO A 127 -18.20 4.58 10.27
N TYR A 128 -18.32 4.53 11.60
CA TYR A 128 -17.23 4.34 12.57
C TYR A 128 -17.18 2.92 13.16
N ALA A 129 -17.85 1.95 12.54
CA ALA A 129 -17.86 0.57 13.01
C ALA A 129 -16.44 -0.01 13.11
N GLN A 130 -16.02 -0.43 14.30
CA GLN A 130 -14.72 -1.03 14.56
C GLN A 130 -14.68 -2.54 14.26
N ALA A 131 -15.84 -3.15 14.09
CA ALA A 131 -16.00 -4.51 13.59
C ALA A 131 -17.35 -4.63 12.89
N VAL A 132 -17.39 -5.46 11.84
CA VAL A 132 -18.61 -5.79 11.07
C VAL A 132 -18.93 -7.26 11.27
N ALA A 133 -20.12 -7.54 11.79
CA ALA A 133 -20.54 -8.90 12.11
C ALA A 133 -20.95 -9.70 10.87
N GLY A 134 -20.64 -11.00 10.86
CA GLY A 134 -21.08 -11.95 9.85
C GLY A 134 -20.22 -11.99 8.57
N GLN A 135 -18.96 -11.52 8.64
CA GLN A 135 -17.98 -11.57 7.56
C GLN A 135 -16.79 -12.49 7.89
N GLU A 136 -16.92 -13.34 8.92
CA GLU A 136 -15.81 -14.12 9.46
C GLU A 136 -15.38 -15.28 8.55
N VAL A 137 -16.21 -15.66 7.56
CA VAL A 137 -15.94 -16.81 6.69
C VAL A 137 -15.87 -16.35 5.23
N TRP A 138 -14.67 -16.41 4.68
CA TRP A 138 -14.42 -16.09 3.28
C TRP A 138 -15.26 -16.91 2.30
N GLY A 139 -15.82 -16.24 1.30
CA GLY A 139 -16.64 -16.87 0.24
C GLY A 139 -18.09 -17.15 0.65
N HIS A 140 -18.49 -16.80 1.86
CA HIS A 140 -19.87 -16.89 2.28
C HIS A 140 -20.68 -15.66 1.85
N LYS A 141 -21.70 -15.90 1.00
CA LYS A 141 -22.62 -14.84 0.65
C LYS A 141 -23.45 -14.45 1.87
N ARG A 142 -23.36 -13.17 2.23
CA ARG A 142 -24.17 -12.59 3.30
C ARG A 142 -25.65 -12.74 3.04
N THR A 143 -26.38 -13.13 4.07
CA THR A 143 -27.84 -13.33 4.01
C THR A 143 -28.62 -12.25 4.81
N ARG A 144 -27.91 -11.42 5.58
CA ARG A 144 -28.47 -10.37 6.45
C ARG A 144 -27.82 -9.01 6.19
N THR A 145 -28.40 -7.94 6.74
CA THR A 145 -27.85 -6.59 6.71
C THR A 145 -26.52 -6.49 7.48
N TYR A 146 -25.72 -5.44 7.22
CA TYR A 146 -24.48 -5.21 7.96
C TYR A 146 -24.80 -4.66 9.35
N HIS A 147 -24.27 -5.33 10.38
CA HIS A 147 -24.34 -4.87 11.77
C HIS A 147 -22.92 -4.60 12.29
N ALA A 148 -22.79 -3.59 13.13
CA ALA A 148 -21.55 -3.27 13.80
C ALA A 148 -21.45 -3.99 15.16
N ARG A 149 -20.24 -4.24 15.62
CA ARG A 149 -19.93 -4.67 17.00
C ARG A 149 -19.12 -3.61 17.72
N VAL A 150 -19.27 -3.54 19.02
CA VAL A 150 -18.43 -2.72 19.90
C VAL A 150 -17.20 -3.52 20.29
N VAL A 151 -16.02 -3.03 19.96
CA VAL A 151 -14.75 -3.72 20.18
C VAL A 151 -14.13 -3.29 21.50
N ARG A 152 -13.65 -4.28 22.29
CA ARG A 152 -12.81 -4.06 23.47
C ARG A 152 -11.35 -4.17 23.10
N ASP A 153 -10.60 -3.08 23.19
CA ASP A 153 -9.17 -3.11 22.95
C ASP A 153 -8.41 -3.46 24.25
N SER A 154 -8.09 -4.74 24.42
CA SER A 154 -7.32 -5.25 25.54
C SER A 154 -5.91 -5.71 25.18
N PHE A 155 -5.45 -5.41 23.94
CA PHE A 155 -4.19 -5.90 23.42
C PHE A 155 -2.98 -5.30 24.12
N ASP A 156 -2.12 -6.16 24.68
CA ASP A 156 -0.85 -5.74 25.29
C ASP A 156 0.27 -5.68 24.22
N TRP A 157 0.62 -4.48 23.83
CA TRP A 157 1.72 -4.24 22.89
C TRP A 157 3.11 -4.43 23.50
N GLY A 158 3.23 -4.53 24.82
CA GLY A 158 4.52 -4.49 25.48
C GLY A 158 5.31 -3.22 25.20
N VAL A 159 6.63 -3.29 25.33
CA VAL A 159 7.54 -2.18 25.02
C VAL A 159 8.01 -2.31 23.57
N GLN A 160 7.37 -1.57 22.68
CA GLN A 160 7.80 -1.51 21.28
C GLN A 160 8.35 -0.13 20.95
N PRO A 161 9.57 -0.03 20.41
CA PRO A 161 10.09 1.24 19.92
C PRO A 161 9.35 1.62 18.65
N GLN A 162 8.94 2.90 18.56
CA GLN A 162 8.44 3.45 17.30
C GLN A 162 9.57 3.45 16.26
N SER A 163 9.28 3.06 15.04
CA SER A 163 10.25 3.13 13.96
C SER A 163 10.66 4.57 13.66
N THR A 164 11.94 4.78 13.44
CA THR A 164 12.53 6.07 13.04
C THR A 164 13.21 5.98 11.68
N ARG A 165 12.92 4.92 10.88
CA ARG A 165 13.53 4.76 9.57
C ARG A 165 13.05 5.87 8.62
N GLU A 166 13.99 6.41 7.88
CA GLU A 166 13.72 7.32 6.76
C GLU A 166 13.09 6.53 5.60
N MET A 167 12.29 7.18 4.77
CA MET A 167 11.67 6.58 3.60
C MET A 167 12.71 5.90 2.69
N SER A 168 13.84 6.55 2.42
CA SER A 168 14.92 6.01 1.58
C SER A 168 15.62 4.76 2.15
N ASP A 169 15.46 4.47 3.44
CA ASP A 169 16.00 3.28 4.09
C ASP A 169 15.05 2.08 4.01
N LEU A 170 13.80 2.28 3.54
CA LEU A 170 12.85 1.20 3.33
C LEU A 170 13.16 0.40 2.07
N ILE A 171 12.79 -0.87 2.12
CA ILE A 171 12.66 -1.79 1.00
C ILE A 171 11.28 -2.41 1.17
N ILE A 172 10.34 -1.95 0.34
CA ILE A 172 8.93 -2.27 0.48
C ILE A 172 8.60 -3.54 -0.30
N TYR A 173 7.86 -4.43 0.33
CA TYR A 173 7.36 -5.68 -0.23
C TYR A 173 5.83 -5.65 -0.20
N GLU A 174 5.22 -5.44 -1.35
CA GLU A 174 3.77 -5.42 -1.50
C GLU A 174 3.24 -6.84 -1.52
N LEU A 175 2.20 -7.13 -0.74
CA LEU A 175 1.58 -8.45 -0.68
C LEU A 175 0.09 -8.41 -0.36
N HIS A 176 -0.63 -9.43 -0.83
CA HIS A 176 -2.02 -9.69 -0.48
C HIS A 176 -2.10 -10.74 0.63
N VAL A 177 -2.75 -10.42 1.77
CA VAL A 177 -2.78 -11.30 2.95
C VAL A 177 -3.22 -12.71 2.59
N ARG A 178 -4.37 -12.85 1.89
CA ARG A 178 -4.88 -14.16 1.52
C ARG A 178 -4.01 -14.85 0.47
N GLY A 179 -3.70 -14.20 -0.63
CA GLY A 179 -2.95 -14.80 -1.74
C GLY A 179 -1.53 -15.21 -1.38
N PHE A 180 -0.94 -14.57 -0.39
CA PHE A 180 0.42 -14.86 0.04
C PHE A 180 0.58 -16.28 0.60
N THR A 181 -0.45 -16.81 1.26
CA THR A 181 -0.34 -18.11 1.92
C THR A 181 -1.41 -19.12 1.52
N ASN A 182 -2.40 -18.75 0.71
CA ASN A 182 -3.56 -19.61 0.43
C ASN A 182 -3.24 -20.83 -0.46
N HIS A 183 -2.22 -20.73 -1.32
CA HIS A 183 -1.79 -21.87 -2.14
C HIS A 183 -1.26 -23.01 -1.27
N SER A 184 -1.60 -24.25 -1.60
CA SER A 184 -1.22 -25.45 -0.82
C SER A 184 0.28 -25.62 -0.60
N SER A 185 1.11 -25.10 -1.52
CA SER A 185 2.57 -25.12 -1.40
C SER A 185 3.11 -24.18 -0.32
N SER A 186 2.28 -23.32 0.28
CA SER A 186 2.71 -22.43 1.36
C SER A 186 3.16 -23.19 2.62
N GLY A 187 2.51 -24.31 2.92
CA GLY A 187 2.83 -25.16 4.07
C GLY A 187 2.48 -24.55 5.44
N VAL A 188 1.71 -23.44 5.46
CA VAL A 188 1.26 -22.83 6.72
C VAL A 188 0.03 -23.54 7.29
N LYS A 189 -0.21 -23.35 8.60
CA LYS A 189 -1.35 -23.96 9.30
C LYS A 189 -2.68 -23.27 9.00
N HIS A 190 -2.61 -21.94 8.84
CA HIS A 190 -3.79 -21.09 8.66
C HIS A 190 -3.67 -20.32 7.33
N PRO A 191 -3.85 -21.00 6.17
CA PRO A 191 -3.66 -20.36 4.87
C PRO A 191 -4.68 -19.23 4.66
N GLY A 192 -4.21 -18.15 4.03
CA GLY A 192 -5.03 -17.00 3.65
C GLY A 192 -5.39 -16.06 4.79
N THR A 193 -4.75 -16.16 5.96
CA THR A 193 -5.07 -15.38 7.15
C THR A 193 -3.86 -14.60 7.70
N PHE A 194 -4.09 -13.67 8.64
CA PHE A 194 -3.05 -12.97 9.36
C PHE A 194 -2.12 -13.94 10.11
N ALA A 195 -2.66 -15.00 10.72
CA ALA A 195 -1.86 -16.05 11.36
C ALA A 195 -0.98 -16.80 10.35
N GLY A 196 -1.49 -17.09 9.16
CA GLY A 196 -0.70 -17.71 8.09
C GLY A 196 0.42 -16.80 7.59
N LEU A 197 0.17 -15.50 7.45
CA LEU A 197 1.19 -14.52 7.11
C LEU A 197 2.26 -14.43 8.21
N LYS A 198 1.86 -14.46 9.49
CA LYS A 198 2.77 -14.48 10.64
C LYS A 198 3.76 -15.65 10.56
N GLU A 199 3.34 -16.83 10.11
CA GLU A 199 4.22 -18.00 9.91
C GLU A 199 5.30 -17.75 8.82
N LYS A 200 5.12 -16.77 7.94
CA LYS A 200 6.07 -16.39 6.87
C LYS A 200 7.05 -15.27 7.25
N ILE A 201 6.99 -14.73 8.47
CA ILE A 201 7.94 -13.70 8.93
C ILE A 201 9.41 -14.15 8.83
N PRO A 202 9.79 -15.40 9.17
CA PRO A 202 11.16 -15.85 8.97
C PRO A 202 11.64 -15.76 7.50
N TYR A 203 10.77 -16.05 6.54
CA TYR A 203 11.06 -15.87 5.11
C TYR A 203 11.27 -14.40 4.75
N LEU A 204 10.37 -13.50 5.17
CA LEU A 204 10.50 -12.06 4.91
C LEU A 204 11.81 -11.50 5.49
N LYS A 205 12.20 -11.98 6.67
CA LYS A 205 13.46 -11.63 7.31
C LYS A 205 14.67 -12.18 6.53
N GLU A 206 14.58 -13.41 6.04
CA GLU A 206 15.63 -14.03 5.20
C GLU A 206 15.80 -13.28 3.88
N LEU A 207 14.72 -12.92 3.21
CA LEU A 207 14.73 -12.10 2.00
C LEU A 207 15.39 -10.75 2.25
N GLY A 208 15.21 -10.22 3.47
CA GLY A 208 15.88 -9.01 3.91
C GLY A 208 15.09 -7.73 3.69
N ILE A 209 13.80 -7.79 3.37
CA ILE A 209 12.95 -6.59 3.33
C ILE A 209 12.77 -6.00 4.73
N ASN A 210 12.37 -4.76 4.84
CA ASN A 210 12.15 -4.09 6.12
C ASN A 210 10.85 -3.29 6.20
N ALA A 211 10.01 -3.40 5.19
CA ALA A 211 8.63 -2.94 5.21
C ALA A 211 7.75 -3.88 4.37
N VAL A 212 6.56 -4.19 4.86
CA VAL A 212 5.49 -4.81 4.07
C VAL A 212 4.44 -3.76 3.78
N GLU A 213 3.94 -3.73 2.53
CA GLU A 213 2.75 -2.99 2.15
C GLU A 213 1.64 -3.99 1.94
N LEU A 214 0.67 -3.99 2.86
CA LEU A 214 -0.46 -4.90 2.81
C LEU A 214 -1.53 -4.30 1.89
N MET A 215 -1.88 -5.00 0.81
CA MET A 215 -3.07 -4.70 0.03
C MET A 215 -4.29 -4.62 0.96
N PRO A 216 -5.42 -4.02 0.56
CA PRO A 216 -6.47 -3.61 1.50
C PRO A 216 -6.87 -4.68 2.52
N ILE A 217 -6.80 -4.31 3.80
CA ILE A 217 -7.19 -5.16 4.93
C ILE A 217 -8.36 -4.57 5.73
N PHE A 218 -8.88 -3.41 5.32
CA PHE A 218 -10.13 -2.91 5.87
C PHE A 218 -11.26 -3.86 5.50
N GLU A 219 -12.34 -3.87 6.31
CA GLU A 219 -13.47 -4.75 6.02
C GLU A 219 -14.08 -4.49 4.66
N PHE A 220 -14.15 -5.52 3.83
CA PHE A 220 -14.86 -5.56 2.56
C PHE A 220 -15.63 -6.86 2.43
N ASP A 221 -16.66 -6.87 1.61
CA ASP A 221 -17.46 -8.06 1.33
C ASP A 221 -17.05 -8.63 -0.03
N GLU A 222 -16.30 -9.72 -0.01
CA GLU A 222 -15.79 -10.36 -1.23
C GLU A 222 -16.92 -10.91 -2.11
N MET A 223 -18.10 -11.10 -1.53
CA MET A 223 -19.26 -11.65 -2.23
C MET A 223 -20.22 -10.59 -2.79
N ILE A 224 -19.99 -9.30 -2.50
CA ILE A 224 -20.92 -8.21 -2.88
C ILE A 224 -21.15 -8.15 -4.40
N ASN A 225 -20.10 -8.38 -5.20
CA ASN A 225 -20.13 -8.39 -6.66
C ASN A 225 -19.79 -9.78 -7.24
N ALA A 226 -19.96 -10.83 -6.44
CA ALA A 226 -19.63 -12.18 -6.87
C ALA A 226 -20.46 -12.61 -8.10
N ARG A 227 -19.79 -13.23 -9.06
CA ARG A 227 -20.39 -13.72 -10.32
C ARG A 227 -19.78 -15.04 -10.74
N GLU A 228 -20.47 -15.76 -11.58
CA GLU A 228 -19.98 -17.02 -12.15
C GLU A 228 -19.51 -16.80 -13.60
N VAL A 229 -18.31 -17.28 -13.91
CA VAL A 229 -17.73 -17.27 -15.25
C VAL A 229 -17.15 -18.66 -15.53
N ASP A 230 -17.62 -19.31 -16.58
CA ASP A 230 -17.18 -20.66 -16.98
C ASP A 230 -17.21 -21.71 -15.84
N GLY A 231 -18.24 -21.63 -14.98
CA GLY A 231 -18.41 -22.55 -13.83
C GLY A 231 -17.48 -22.24 -12.65
N LYS A 232 -16.78 -21.12 -12.67
CA LYS A 232 -15.94 -20.64 -11.56
C LYS A 232 -16.58 -19.41 -10.93
N GLN A 233 -16.63 -19.39 -9.60
CA GLN A 233 -17.04 -18.20 -8.85
C GLN A 233 -15.90 -17.19 -8.81
N LEU A 234 -16.16 -15.98 -9.26
CA LEU A 234 -15.29 -14.82 -9.14
C LEU A 234 -15.81 -13.94 -8.00
N VAL A 235 -14.89 -13.41 -7.19
CA VAL A 235 -15.19 -12.63 -5.99
C VAL A 235 -14.40 -11.33 -6.00
N GLU A 236 -14.72 -10.39 -5.14
CA GLU A 236 -13.91 -9.19 -4.90
C GLU A 236 -12.66 -9.60 -4.08
N TYR A 237 -11.62 -10.05 -4.80
CA TYR A 237 -10.46 -10.67 -4.15
C TYR A 237 -9.45 -9.65 -3.60
N TRP A 238 -9.18 -8.55 -4.32
CA TRP A 238 -8.14 -7.59 -3.90
C TRP A 238 -8.51 -6.76 -2.68
N GLY A 239 -9.82 -6.50 -2.47
CA GLY A 239 -10.29 -5.71 -1.33
C GLY A 239 -10.42 -4.21 -1.56
N TYR A 240 -10.25 -3.71 -2.78
CA TYR A 240 -10.46 -2.29 -3.11
C TYR A 240 -11.96 -1.94 -3.19
N ASN A 241 -12.72 -2.33 -2.18
CA ASN A 241 -14.17 -2.11 -2.12
C ASN A 241 -14.65 -2.04 -0.66
N THR A 242 -14.23 -1.01 0.06
CA THR A 242 -14.37 -0.89 1.52
C THR A 242 -15.82 -0.78 1.97
N VAL A 243 -16.19 -1.63 2.93
CA VAL A 243 -17.45 -1.61 3.69
C VAL A 243 -17.27 -0.93 5.04
N GLY A 244 -16.21 -1.27 5.78
CA GLY A 244 -15.91 -0.75 7.12
C GLY A 244 -14.50 -0.17 7.21
N PHE A 245 -14.38 1.15 7.35
CA PHE A 245 -13.09 1.85 7.36
C PHE A 245 -12.28 1.65 8.65
N PHE A 246 -12.96 1.43 9.78
CA PHE A 246 -12.33 1.25 11.10
C PHE A 246 -12.19 -0.22 11.48
N SER A 247 -12.67 -1.14 10.65
CA SER A 247 -12.71 -2.57 10.91
C SER A 247 -11.63 -3.30 10.10
N PRO A 248 -10.85 -4.21 10.70
CA PRO A 248 -10.05 -5.14 9.93
C PRO A 248 -10.96 -6.16 9.23
N ASN A 249 -10.52 -6.73 8.11
CA ASN A 249 -11.27 -7.76 7.43
C ASN A 249 -11.35 -9.02 8.29
N ALA A 250 -12.57 -9.37 8.71
CA ALA A 250 -12.83 -10.46 9.65
C ALA A 250 -12.45 -11.83 9.06
N SER A 251 -12.61 -12.02 7.75
CA SER A 251 -12.30 -13.27 7.07
C SER A 251 -10.80 -13.55 6.90
N TYR A 252 -9.93 -12.57 7.18
CA TYR A 252 -8.49 -12.77 7.27
C TYR A 252 -8.04 -13.25 8.65
N THR A 253 -8.94 -13.47 9.58
CA THR A 253 -8.67 -13.97 10.93
C THR A 253 -8.88 -15.49 10.99
N ALA A 254 -7.94 -16.23 11.56
CA ALA A 254 -8.02 -17.68 11.71
C ALA A 254 -8.77 -18.11 12.98
N ALA A 255 -8.73 -17.27 14.01
CA ALA A 255 -9.37 -17.48 15.29
C ALA A 255 -10.79 -16.90 15.30
N GLU A 256 -11.71 -17.53 16.03
CA GLU A 256 -13.01 -16.95 16.33
C GLU A 256 -12.82 -15.80 17.33
N GLU A 257 -13.09 -14.58 16.90
CA GLU A 257 -12.97 -13.35 17.71
C GLU A 257 -14.38 -12.75 17.92
N VAL A 258 -14.74 -12.50 19.16
CA VAL A 258 -15.99 -11.82 19.53
C VAL A 258 -15.66 -10.67 20.46
N ASN A 259 -16.00 -9.44 20.06
CA ASN A 259 -15.73 -8.19 20.78
C ASN A 259 -14.25 -7.90 21.08
N ASN A 260 -13.36 -8.56 20.34
CA ASN A 260 -11.92 -8.41 20.42
C ASN A 260 -11.30 -8.48 19.02
N GLU A 261 -12.06 -8.05 18.04
CA GLU A 261 -11.72 -8.09 16.63
C GLU A 261 -10.43 -7.32 16.34
N GLY A 262 -9.61 -7.89 15.45
CA GLY A 262 -8.29 -7.35 15.12
C GLY A 262 -7.15 -7.78 16.03
N GLN A 263 -7.37 -8.65 17.00
CA GLN A 263 -6.34 -9.20 17.89
C GLN A 263 -5.24 -9.91 17.08
N GLU A 264 -5.63 -10.77 16.14
CA GLU A 264 -4.69 -11.53 15.30
C GLU A 264 -3.86 -10.61 14.39
N LEU A 265 -4.46 -9.55 13.85
CA LEU A 265 -3.74 -8.52 13.09
C LEU A 265 -2.74 -7.76 13.99
N LYS A 266 -3.12 -7.41 15.21
CA LYS A 266 -2.21 -6.77 16.18
C LYS A 266 -1.04 -7.68 16.54
N GLU A 267 -1.27 -8.98 16.69
CA GLU A 267 -0.21 -9.97 16.89
C GLU A 267 0.75 -10.03 15.71
N LEU A 268 0.23 -10.06 14.47
CA LEU A 268 1.04 -10.03 13.25
C LEU A 268 1.91 -8.76 13.21
N ILE A 269 1.32 -7.58 13.43
CA ILE A 269 2.04 -6.31 13.40
C ILE A 269 3.13 -6.27 14.48
N ARG A 270 2.81 -6.71 15.72
CA ARG A 270 3.79 -6.79 16.81
C ARG A 270 4.98 -7.66 16.43
N GLU A 271 4.74 -8.84 15.88
CA GLU A 271 5.80 -9.76 15.51
C GLU A 271 6.62 -9.27 14.31
N LEU A 272 6.00 -8.60 13.32
CA LEU A 272 6.72 -7.91 12.25
C LEU A 272 7.66 -6.84 12.81
N HIS A 273 7.20 -6.00 13.76
CA HIS A 273 8.02 -4.99 14.41
C HIS A 273 9.19 -5.59 15.21
N GLU A 274 8.95 -6.69 15.94
CA GLU A 274 10.01 -7.43 16.67
C GLU A 274 11.10 -7.97 15.73
N ASN A 275 10.73 -8.27 14.48
CA ASN A 275 11.66 -8.68 13.42
C ASN A 275 12.20 -7.50 12.59
N GLY A 276 11.89 -6.26 12.96
CA GLY A 276 12.37 -5.06 12.32
C GLY A 276 11.73 -4.75 10.97
N ILE A 277 10.50 -5.19 10.76
CA ILE A 277 9.71 -4.96 9.54
C ILE A 277 8.58 -4.00 9.87
N GLU A 278 8.51 -2.87 9.16
CA GLU A 278 7.41 -1.90 9.26
C GLU A 278 6.19 -2.36 8.47
N VAL A 279 5.01 -1.87 8.87
CA VAL A 279 3.74 -2.20 8.22
C VAL A 279 3.12 -0.95 7.62
N ILE A 280 2.88 -1.00 6.32
CA ILE A 280 2.17 0.01 5.54
C ILE A 280 0.84 -0.60 5.13
N LEU A 281 -0.26 0.11 5.32
CA LEU A 281 -1.58 -0.31 4.86
C LEU A 281 -1.95 0.42 3.57
N ASP A 282 -2.43 -0.33 2.59
CA ASP A 282 -3.08 0.22 1.41
C ASP A 282 -4.52 0.58 1.76
N VAL A 283 -4.89 1.86 1.62
CA VAL A 283 -6.16 2.41 2.08
C VAL A 283 -6.96 3.06 0.95
N VAL A 284 -8.25 2.77 0.92
CA VAL A 284 -9.15 3.16 -0.16
C VAL A 284 -10.14 4.20 0.35
N PHE A 285 -9.77 5.49 0.30
CA PHE A 285 -10.67 6.60 0.69
C PHE A 285 -11.26 7.33 -0.52
N ASN A 286 -10.94 6.88 -1.73
CA ASN A 286 -11.44 7.52 -2.94
C ASN A 286 -12.89 7.14 -3.30
N HIS A 287 -13.37 5.98 -2.84
CA HIS A 287 -14.74 5.47 -3.04
C HIS A 287 -15.16 4.52 -1.93
N THR A 288 -16.40 4.05 -1.97
CA THR A 288 -16.98 3.06 -1.06
C THR A 288 -17.64 1.92 -1.81
N ALA A 289 -17.90 0.80 -1.12
CA ALA A 289 -18.61 -0.36 -1.66
C ALA A 289 -20.09 -0.08 -2.02
N GLU A 290 -20.62 1.11 -1.76
CA GLU A 290 -22.01 1.46 -2.10
C GLU A 290 -22.23 1.74 -3.60
N GLY A 291 -21.16 1.76 -4.44
CA GLY A 291 -21.27 1.93 -5.89
C GLY A 291 -22.03 3.21 -6.30
N ASN A 292 -22.71 3.19 -7.46
CA ASN A 292 -23.52 4.30 -7.96
C ASN A 292 -24.98 4.25 -7.45
N GLU A 293 -25.89 4.93 -8.13
CA GLU A 293 -27.32 4.97 -7.82
C GLU A 293 -28.00 3.58 -7.80
N ASN A 294 -27.46 2.61 -8.55
CA ASN A 294 -27.96 1.23 -8.60
C ASN A 294 -27.20 0.30 -7.64
N GLY A 295 -26.20 0.84 -6.93
CA GLY A 295 -25.38 0.06 -6.01
C GLY A 295 -26.04 -0.17 -4.65
N PRO A 296 -25.38 -0.94 -3.78
CA PRO A 296 -25.87 -1.21 -2.43
C PRO A 296 -26.14 0.07 -1.62
N PHE A 297 -27.00 -0.05 -0.63
CA PHE A 297 -27.41 1.03 0.25
C PHE A 297 -27.37 0.52 1.68
N PHE A 298 -26.31 0.79 2.41
CA PHE A 298 -26.10 0.17 3.72
C PHE A 298 -25.39 1.05 4.76
N SER A 299 -24.86 2.22 4.39
CA SER A 299 -24.18 3.13 5.31
C SER A 299 -24.32 4.59 4.85
N PHE A 300 -23.29 5.17 4.22
CA PHE A 300 -23.14 6.59 3.90
C PHE A 300 -24.30 7.20 3.12
N LYS A 301 -24.86 6.45 2.16
CA LYS A 301 -26.03 6.90 1.39
C LYS A 301 -27.22 7.23 2.28
N GLY A 302 -27.41 6.47 3.36
CA GLY A 302 -28.54 6.61 4.27
C GLY A 302 -28.34 7.63 5.38
N PHE A 303 -27.08 8.01 5.67
CA PHE A 303 -26.81 9.06 6.67
C PHE A 303 -26.88 10.45 6.05
N ASP A 304 -26.08 10.73 5.02
CA ASP A 304 -26.08 12.01 4.29
C ASP A 304 -25.38 11.82 2.95
N ASN A 305 -26.04 11.27 1.96
CA ASN A 305 -25.48 10.96 0.66
C ASN A 305 -24.78 12.16 0.01
N ASN A 306 -25.38 13.35 0.09
CA ASN A 306 -24.85 14.59 -0.48
C ASN A 306 -23.65 15.18 0.28
N ILE A 307 -23.32 14.67 1.46
CA ILE A 307 -22.14 15.04 2.25
C ILE A 307 -20.99 14.10 1.94
N TYR A 308 -21.27 12.81 1.94
CA TYR A 308 -20.23 11.79 1.78
C TYR A 308 -19.76 11.62 0.33
N TYR A 309 -20.57 11.91 -0.68
CA TYR A 309 -20.21 11.69 -2.08
C TYR A 309 -20.12 12.97 -2.88
N LEU A 310 -19.21 12.98 -3.85
CA LEU A 310 -19.17 14.01 -4.90
C LEU A 310 -20.33 13.79 -5.86
N LEU A 311 -21.23 14.76 -5.95
CA LEU A 311 -22.43 14.70 -6.78
C LEU A 311 -22.45 15.81 -7.81
N THR A 312 -22.96 15.51 -9.01
CA THR A 312 -23.27 16.52 -10.02
C THR A 312 -24.43 17.41 -9.54
N PRO A 313 -24.66 18.58 -10.16
CA PRO A 313 -25.80 19.43 -9.84
C PRO A 313 -27.17 18.73 -9.96
N GLU A 314 -27.25 17.63 -10.73
CA GLU A 314 -28.45 16.81 -10.91
C GLU A 314 -28.56 15.65 -9.90
N GLY A 315 -27.62 15.54 -8.95
CA GLY A 315 -27.61 14.52 -7.91
C GLY A 315 -26.98 13.17 -8.32
N ASN A 316 -26.36 13.07 -9.50
CA ASN A 316 -25.66 11.86 -9.93
C ASN A 316 -24.25 11.81 -9.34
N TYR A 317 -23.69 10.59 -9.17
CA TYR A 317 -22.34 10.43 -8.64
C TYR A 317 -21.26 10.80 -9.65
N TYR A 318 -20.28 11.61 -9.24
CA TYR A 318 -19.00 11.64 -9.93
C TYR A 318 -18.28 10.31 -9.74
N ASN A 319 -17.68 9.81 -10.81
CA ASN A 319 -17.02 8.50 -10.82
C ASN A 319 -15.54 8.62 -11.27
N PHE A 320 -14.73 9.35 -10.50
CA PHE A 320 -13.29 9.47 -10.75
C PHE A 320 -12.52 8.21 -10.33
N SER A 321 -13.15 7.32 -9.56
CA SER A 321 -12.57 6.03 -9.14
C SER A 321 -12.73 4.92 -10.17
N GLY A 322 -13.71 5.02 -11.08
CA GLY A 322 -14.11 3.90 -11.93
C GLY A 322 -15.02 2.88 -11.24
N CYS A 323 -15.27 3.02 -9.91
CA CYS A 323 -16.02 2.07 -9.09
C CYS A 323 -17.46 2.52 -8.79
N GLY A 324 -17.94 3.55 -9.46
CA GLY A 324 -19.34 4.01 -9.39
C GLY A 324 -19.55 5.28 -8.57
N ASN A 325 -18.70 5.58 -7.59
CA ASN A 325 -18.78 6.81 -6.80
C ASN A 325 -17.38 7.39 -6.53
N SER A 326 -17.35 8.59 -6.02
CA SER A 326 -16.16 9.24 -5.48
C SER A 326 -16.51 9.91 -4.16
N LEU A 327 -15.70 9.66 -3.13
CA LEU A 327 -15.91 10.21 -1.80
C LEU A 327 -15.60 11.72 -1.79
N ASN A 328 -16.42 12.53 -1.09
CA ASN A 328 -16.20 13.96 -0.93
C ASN A 328 -15.21 14.25 0.20
N CYS A 329 -13.94 13.90 -0.04
CA CYS A 329 -12.88 13.85 0.97
C CYS A 329 -12.57 15.22 1.61
N ASN A 330 -12.90 16.33 0.96
CA ASN A 330 -12.66 17.68 1.46
C ASN A 330 -13.87 18.33 2.15
N HIS A 331 -15.01 17.63 2.22
CA HIS A 331 -16.09 18.02 3.11
C HIS A 331 -15.65 17.84 4.58
N PRO A 332 -15.85 18.80 5.50
CA PRO A 332 -15.35 18.73 6.87
C PRO A 332 -15.67 17.46 7.64
N VAL A 333 -16.89 16.92 7.47
CA VAL A 333 -17.35 15.68 8.12
C VAL A 333 -16.55 14.48 7.61
N VAL A 334 -16.35 14.36 6.30
CA VAL A 334 -15.59 13.27 5.67
C VAL A 334 -14.11 13.40 6.00
N GLN A 335 -13.57 14.62 5.98
CA GLN A 335 -12.21 14.91 6.39
C GLN A 335 -11.94 14.47 7.82
N GLN A 336 -12.87 14.77 8.75
CA GLN A 336 -12.73 14.32 10.14
C GLN A 336 -12.74 12.78 10.23
N MET A 337 -13.67 12.12 9.56
CA MET A 337 -13.77 10.66 9.54
C MET A 337 -12.44 10.04 9.05
N ILE A 338 -11.85 10.53 7.96
CA ILE A 338 -10.59 10.02 7.43
C ILE A 338 -9.44 10.23 8.43
N LEU A 339 -9.36 11.42 9.04
CA LEU A 339 -8.35 11.71 10.06
C LEU A 339 -8.49 10.77 11.27
N GLU A 340 -9.69 10.59 11.78
CA GLU A 340 -9.96 9.70 12.92
C GLU A 340 -9.66 8.24 12.57
N CYS A 341 -10.00 7.83 11.35
CA CYS A 341 -9.67 6.49 10.85
C CYS A 341 -8.15 6.24 10.83
N LEU A 342 -7.35 7.11 10.26
CA LEU A 342 -5.90 6.94 10.22
C LEU A 342 -5.26 7.03 11.61
N ARG A 343 -5.80 7.86 12.50
CA ARG A 343 -5.40 7.90 13.92
C ARG A 343 -5.74 6.58 14.63
N HIS A 344 -6.92 6.02 14.38
CA HIS A 344 -7.33 4.71 14.90
C HIS A 344 -6.31 3.64 14.51
N TRP A 345 -5.99 3.48 13.24
CA TRP A 345 -5.01 2.51 12.77
C TRP A 345 -3.60 2.77 13.31
N THR A 346 -3.21 4.04 13.48
CA THR A 346 -1.90 4.40 14.04
C THR A 346 -1.82 4.12 15.54
N VAL A 347 -2.87 4.43 16.29
CA VAL A 347 -2.86 4.33 17.77
C VAL A 347 -3.14 2.92 18.25
N HIS A 348 -4.19 2.29 17.69
CA HIS A 348 -4.66 0.96 18.14
C HIS A 348 -3.95 -0.20 17.45
N TYR A 349 -3.50 -0.02 16.19
CA TYR A 349 -2.80 -1.05 15.42
C TYR A 349 -1.31 -0.75 15.21
N ARG A 350 -0.82 0.44 15.61
CA ARG A 350 0.58 0.86 15.50
C ARG A 350 1.16 0.76 14.09
N VAL A 351 0.34 1.05 13.10
CA VAL A 351 0.73 1.05 11.68
C VAL A 351 1.77 2.13 11.41
N ASP A 352 2.78 1.82 10.59
CA ASP A 352 3.92 2.71 10.29
C ASP A 352 3.71 3.59 9.06
N GLY A 353 2.75 3.24 8.20
CA GLY A 353 2.48 3.99 7.00
C GLY A 353 1.15 3.65 6.34
N PHE A 354 0.75 4.52 5.42
CA PHE A 354 -0.43 4.34 4.57
C PHE A 354 -0.09 4.65 3.11
N ARG A 355 -0.48 3.77 2.20
CA ARG A 355 -0.53 4.02 0.77
C ARG A 355 -1.98 4.30 0.38
N PHE A 356 -2.22 5.43 -0.25
CA PHE A 356 -3.57 5.88 -0.61
C PHE A 356 -3.86 5.56 -2.07
N ASP A 357 -4.83 4.69 -2.27
CA ASP A 357 -5.36 4.32 -3.57
C ASP A 357 -5.97 5.53 -4.27
N LEU A 358 -5.68 5.72 -5.57
CA LEU A 358 -6.17 6.82 -6.41
C LEU A 358 -6.18 8.18 -5.67
N ALA A 359 -5.07 8.52 -5.02
CA ALA A 359 -4.96 9.62 -4.08
C ALA A 359 -5.29 11.00 -4.70
N SER A 360 -5.24 11.15 -6.02
CA SER A 360 -5.64 12.39 -6.68
C SER A 360 -7.11 12.78 -6.45
N ILE A 361 -7.96 11.79 -6.15
CA ILE A 361 -9.37 12.05 -5.79
C ILE A 361 -9.47 12.80 -4.47
N LEU A 362 -8.60 12.50 -3.50
CA LEU A 362 -8.55 13.18 -2.19
C LEU A 362 -8.20 14.67 -2.30
N GLY A 363 -7.70 15.09 -3.45
CA GLY A 363 -7.37 16.47 -3.77
C GLY A 363 -8.45 17.23 -4.57
N ARG A 364 -9.65 16.67 -4.74
CA ARG A 364 -10.74 17.32 -5.48
C ARG A 364 -11.67 18.09 -4.55
N ASP A 365 -12.23 19.19 -5.04
CA ASP A 365 -13.28 19.95 -4.38
C ASP A 365 -14.67 19.34 -4.60
N GLU A 366 -15.72 20.00 -4.08
CA GLU A 366 -17.11 19.57 -4.16
C GLU A 366 -17.68 19.50 -5.59
N ASP A 367 -17.09 20.25 -6.52
CA ASP A 367 -17.42 20.21 -7.95
C ASP A 367 -16.56 19.19 -8.74
N GLY A 368 -15.71 18.42 -8.04
CA GLY A 368 -14.81 17.44 -8.63
C GLY A 368 -13.56 18.04 -9.25
N MET A 369 -13.28 19.34 -9.07
CA MET A 369 -12.10 19.99 -9.63
C MET A 369 -10.85 19.77 -8.75
N PRO A 370 -9.66 19.53 -9.32
CA PRO A 370 -8.45 19.37 -8.55
C PRO A 370 -8.02 20.68 -7.90
N MET A 371 -7.74 20.63 -6.60
CA MET A 371 -7.28 21.77 -5.79
C MET A 371 -5.76 21.83 -5.71
N ASN A 372 -5.20 23.06 -5.65
CA ASN A 372 -3.77 23.28 -5.40
C ASN A 372 -3.38 23.07 -3.93
N ASN A 373 -4.31 23.24 -3.00
CA ASN A 373 -4.09 23.11 -1.55
C ASN A 373 -5.27 22.38 -0.90
N PRO A 374 -5.42 21.08 -1.11
CA PRO A 374 -6.52 20.32 -0.55
C PRO A 374 -6.46 20.31 0.99
N PRO A 375 -7.55 20.68 1.68
CA PRO A 375 -7.58 20.72 3.15
C PRO A 375 -7.25 19.37 3.79
N LEU A 376 -7.78 18.26 3.27
CA LEU A 376 -7.50 16.93 3.79
C LEU A 376 -6.01 16.58 3.73
N LEU A 377 -5.40 16.69 2.56
CA LEU A 377 -3.98 16.32 2.37
C LEU A 377 -3.06 17.15 3.27
N LYS A 378 -3.39 18.42 3.47
CA LYS A 378 -2.68 19.30 4.39
C LYS A 378 -2.88 18.89 5.85
N SER A 379 -4.10 18.54 6.24
CA SER A 379 -4.43 18.07 7.60
C SER A 379 -3.67 16.79 7.92
N LEU A 380 -3.64 15.83 7.01
CA LEU A 380 -2.87 14.58 7.15
C LEU A 380 -1.37 14.84 7.28
N ALA A 381 -0.82 15.74 6.46
CA ALA A 381 0.61 16.06 6.46
C ALA A 381 1.11 16.65 7.79
N TYR A 382 0.25 17.37 8.51
CA TYR A 382 0.61 18.11 9.73
C TYR A 382 -0.05 17.56 11.00
N ASP A 383 -0.77 16.45 10.92
CA ASP A 383 -1.36 15.81 12.09
C ASP A 383 -0.29 15.35 13.07
N PRO A 384 -0.39 15.73 14.38
CA PRO A 384 0.62 15.39 15.36
C PRO A 384 0.77 13.89 15.63
N LEU A 385 -0.32 13.11 15.54
CA LEU A 385 -0.29 11.65 15.74
C LEU A 385 0.30 10.94 14.52
N LEU A 386 0.11 11.49 13.31
CA LEU A 386 0.63 10.94 12.08
C LEU A 386 2.06 11.43 11.75
N ARG A 387 2.71 12.20 12.63
CA ARG A 387 3.99 12.85 12.34
C ARG A 387 5.07 11.90 11.79
N ASN A 388 5.17 10.70 12.34
CA ASN A 388 6.19 9.71 11.97
C ASN A 388 5.65 8.62 11.02
N VAL A 389 4.37 8.66 10.71
CA VAL A 389 3.70 7.71 9.82
C VAL A 389 4.03 8.06 8.36
N LYS A 390 4.40 7.08 7.55
CA LYS A 390 4.67 7.28 6.13
C LYS A 390 3.37 7.51 5.37
N LEU A 391 3.33 8.55 4.53
CA LEU A 391 2.19 8.86 3.66
C LEU A 391 2.64 8.71 2.21
N ILE A 392 2.04 7.76 1.49
CA ILE A 392 2.40 7.40 0.13
C ILE A 392 1.16 7.57 -0.75
N ALA A 393 1.29 8.32 -1.84
CA ALA A 393 0.19 8.56 -2.77
C ALA A 393 0.36 7.73 -4.04
N GLU A 394 -0.73 7.11 -4.47
CA GLU A 394 -0.93 6.80 -5.87
C GLU A 394 -1.45 8.08 -6.54
N ALA A 395 -0.52 8.86 -7.13
CA ALA A 395 -0.77 10.24 -7.54
C ALA A 395 -1.48 10.35 -8.91
N TRP A 396 -2.56 9.59 -9.11
CA TRP A 396 -3.45 9.64 -10.28
C TRP A 396 -4.87 9.20 -9.92
N ASP A 397 -5.78 9.24 -10.91
CA ASP A 397 -7.12 8.68 -10.79
C ASP A 397 -7.64 8.12 -12.14
N ALA A 398 -8.79 7.43 -12.10
CA ALA A 398 -9.43 6.87 -13.29
C ALA A 398 -10.12 7.93 -14.17
N GLY A 399 -10.29 9.15 -13.68
CA GLY A 399 -10.78 10.30 -14.44
C GLY A 399 -9.72 10.94 -15.35
N GLY A 400 -8.48 10.42 -15.33
CA GLY A 400 -7.38 10.86 -16.18
C GLY A 400 -6.47 11.95 -15.58
N LEU A 401 -6.65 12.28 -14.31
CA LEU A 401 -5.72 13.15 -13.59
C LEU A 401 -4.44 12.39 -13.23
N TYR A 402 -3.27 12.90 -13.65
CA TYR A 402 -1.97 12.32 -13.36
C TYR A 402 -1.05 13.37 -12.75
N GLN A 403 -0.72 13.22 -11.48
CA GLN A 403 -0.03 14.23 -10.67
C GLN A 403 1.34 13.76 -10.14
N VAL A 404 1.92 12.70 -10.69
CA VAL A 404 3.26 12.23 -10.28
C VAL A 404 4.30 13.33 -10.47
N GLY A 405 4.97 13.71 -9.37
CA GLY A 405 5.88 14.84 -9.29
C GLY A 405 5.21 16.19 -9.01
N ASN A 406 3.89 16.26 -9.05
CA ASN A 406 3.08 17.46 -8.81
C ASN A 406 1.90 17.23 -7.87
N PHE A 407 1.93 16.17 -7.08
CA PHE A 407 0.88 15.87 -6.12
C PHE A 407 0.75 17.01 -5.10
N PRO A 408 -0.46 17.56 -4.86
CA PRO A 408 -0.66 18.79 -4.11
C PRO A 408 -0.59 18.57 -2.58
N ALA A 409 0.39 17.84 -2.16
CA ALA A 409 0.57 17.46 -0.78
C ALA A 409 1.92 17.98 -0.32
N SER A 410 1.96 19.03 0.47
CA SER A 410 3.20 19.54 1.08
C SER A 410 4.29 18.46 1.13
N LYS A 411 5.54 18.78 1.01
CA LYS A 411 6.75 17.91 0.96
C LYS A 411 6.78 16.67 1.89
N ARG A 412 5.68 16.37 2.58
CA ARG A 412 5.51 15.30 3.57
C ARG A 412 5.11 13.95 2.95
N TRP A 413 4.63 13.96 1.71
CA TRP A 413 4.15 12.77 1.01
C TRP A 413 5.22 12.18 0.10
N ALA A 414 5.25 10.87 0.00
CA ALA A 414 5.91 10.14 -1.08
C ALA A 414 4.87 9.71 -2.13
N GLU A 415 5.34 9.37 -3.31
CA GLU A 415 4.48 8.98 -4.44
C GLU A 415 4.97 7.69 -5.08
N TRP A 416 4.06 6.80 -5.41
CA TRP A 416 4.36 5.74 -6.36
C TRP A 416 4.80 6.37 -7.69
N ASN A 417 6.05 6.12 -8.09
CA ASN A 417 6.62 6.73 -9.28
C ASN A 417 6.26 5.95 -10.54
N GLY A 418 5.07 6.19 -11.11
CA GLY A 418 4.64 5.59 -12.36
C GLY A 418 5.57 5.88 -13.54
N GLN A 419 6.24 7.04 -13.54
CA GLN A 419 7.22 7.35 -14.58
C GLN A 419 8.50 6.51 -14.44
N TYR A 420 8.91 6.14 -13.20
CA TYR A 420 9.99 5.19 -13.01
C TYR A 420 9.63 3.83 -13.63
N ARG A 421 8.45 3.31 -13.29
CA ARG A 421 7.92 2.04 -13.82
C ARG A 421 7.98 2.02 -15.35
N ASP A 422 7.37 3.01 -15.97
CA ASP A 422 7.18 3.02 -17.42
C ASP A 422 8.50 3.22 -18.16
N THR A 423 9.34 4.15 -17.70
CA THR A 423 10.66 4.41 -18.29
C THR A 423 11.58 3.19 -18.13
N MET A 424 11.64 2.59 -16.96
CA MET A 424 12.56 1.46 -16.74
C MET A 424 12.11 0.20 -17.46
N ARG A 425 10.81 -0.09 -17.54
CA ARG A 425 10.28 -1.19 -18.39
C ARG A 425 10.68 -1.00 -19.86
N GLY A 426 10.45 0.20 -20.41
CA GLY A 426 10.83 0.52 -21.79
C GLY A 426 12.32 0.43 -22.03
N TYR A 427 13.14 1.05 -21.16
CA TYR A 427 14.58 1.07 -21.32
C TYR A 427 15.21 -0.33 -21.25
N LEU A 428 14.84 -1.14 -20.26
CA LEU A 428 15.40 -2.48 -20.07
C LEU A 428 15.08 -3.42 -21.26
N LYS A 429 13.90 -3.31 -21.87
CA LYS A 429 13.61 -4.09 -23.07
C LYS A 429 14.28 -3.55 -24.36
N GLY A 430 14.87 -2.34 -24.29
CA GLY A 430 15.63 -1.72 -25.35
C GLY A 430 14.81 -0.79 -26.26
N ASP A 431 13.76 -0.16 -25.76
CA ASP A 431 13.02 0.86 -26.47
C ASP A 431 13.90 2.08 -26.80
N PHE A 432 13.66 2.72 -27.93
CA PHE A 432 14.43 3.89 -28.33
C PHE A 432 14.03 5.11 -27.47
N TRP A 433 15.00 6.02 -27.27
CA TRP A 433 14.80 7.34 -26.65
C TRP A 433 14.56 7.35 -25.12
N GLU A 434 14.78 6.22 -24.42
CA GLU A 434 14.55 6.15 -22.98
C GLU A 434 15.81 6.37 -22.11
N ALA A 435 17.01 6.36 -22.69
CA ALA A 435 18.26 6.38 -21.90
C ALA A 435 18.42 7.61 -21.01
N ASN A 436 18.08 8.80 -21.51
CA ASN A 436 18.17 10.04 -20.71
C ASN A 436 17.14 10.04 -19.59
N SER A 437 15.89 9.64 -19.88
CA SER A 437 14.84 9.48 -18.87
C SER A 437 15.24 8.44 -17.81
N ALA A 438 15.83 7.29 -18.23
CA ALA A 438 16.31 6.26 -17.33
C ALA A 438 17.41 6.78 -16.40
N ALA A 439 18.33 7.63 -16.89
CA ALA A 439 19.33 8.27 -16.07
C ALA A 439 18.68 9.09 -14.94
N TRP A 440 17.68 9.92 -15.24
CA TRP A 440 16.93 10.67 -14.24
C TRP A 440 16.26 9.74 -13.22
N ARG A 441 15.62 8.64 -13.69
CA ARG A 441 14.95 7.67 -12.80
C ARG A 441 15.93 7.01 -11.84
N ILE A 442 17.09 6.52 -12.34
CA ILE A 442 18.12 5.90 -11.49
C ILE A 442 18.67 6.90 -10.48
N CYS A 443 18.81 8.15 -10.87
CA CYS A 443 19.35 9.24 -10.05
C CYS A 443 18.34 9.82 -9.03
N GLY A 444 17.12 9.27 -8.91
CA GLY A 444 16.12 9.69 -7.91
C GLY A 444 15.10 10.68 -8.44
N SER A 445 14.88 10.74 -9.76
CA SER A 445 13.83 11.52 -10.43
C SER A 445 13.81 13.01 -10.03
N GLY A 446 14.99 13.64 -10.03
CA GLY A 446 15.15 15.05 -9.64
C GLY A 446 14.40 16.04 -10.55
N ASP A 447 14.08 15.63 -11.78
CA ASP A 447 13.22 16.37 -12.72
C ASP A 447 11.75 16.43 -12.25
N LEU A 448 11.29 15.44 -11.47
CA LEU A 448 9.94 15.38 -10.92
C LEU A 448 9.85 15.99 -9.51
N TYR A 449 10.78 15.66 -8.64
CA TYR A 449 10.69 15.97 -7.20
C TYR A 449 11.59 17.11 -6.75
N GLY A 450 12.19 17.84 -7.70
CA GLY A 450 13.08 18.97 -7.41
C GLY A 450 14.50 18.57 -7.04
N GLY A 451 15.42 19.31 -7.54
CA GLY A 451 16.86 19.27 -7.63
C GLY A 451 17.67 18.29 -6.79
N TYR A 452 18.75 17.90 -7.41
CA TYR A 452 19.95 17.24 -6.88
C TYR A 452 20.48 17.83 -5.56
N TYR A 453 20.05 19.03 -5.21
CA TYR A 453 20.58 19.90 -4.17
C TYR A 453 19.45 20.49 -3.30
N SER A 454 18.49 19.72 -2.83
CA SER A 454 17.79 20.20 -1.65
C SER A 454 18.79 20.11 -0.49
N ASP A 455 19.37 21.24 -0.15
CA ASP A 455 20.12 21.45 1.07
C ASP A 455 19.31 20.87 2.25
N GLY A 456 19.76 19.80 2.80
CA GLY A 456 19.42 18.99 3.97
C GLY A 456 18.33 19.38 4.97
N ASN A 457 17.48 20.35 4.66
CA ASN A 457 16.47 20.91 5.57
C ASN A 457 15.01 20.63 5.17
N SER A 458 14.77 19.86 4.11
CA SER A 458 13.41 19.47 3.73
C SER A 458 13.18 17.98 3.95
N ASN A 459 12.37 17.65 4.91
CA ASN A 459 12.15 16.28 5.36
C ASN A 459 11.53 15.33 4.32
N TYR A 460 11.10 15.76 3.14
CA TYR A 460 10.46 14.89 2.14
C TYR A 460 10.49 15.41 0.68
N ALA A 461 11.39 16.32 0.32
CA ALA A 461 11.57 16.69 -1.09
C ALA A 461 12.74 15.91 -1.71
N GLY A 462 12.71 15.71 -3.01
CA GLY A 462 13.74 14.98 -3.73
C GLY A 462 13.50 13.46 -3.69
N TYR A 463 14.56 12.69 -3.64
CA TYR A 463 14.51 11.21 -3.71
C TYR A 463 13.72 10.51 -2.59
N ASN A 464 13.46 11.16 -1.45
CA ASN A 464 12.62 10.61 -0.38
C ASN A 464 11.13 10.61 -0.73
N SER A 465 10.72 11.36 -1.74
CA SER A 465 9.34 11.33 -2.25
C SER A 465 9.11 10.25 -3.31
N CYS A 466 10.14 9.53 -3.72
CA CYS A 466 10.11 8.63 -4.86
C CYS A 466 10.03 7.17 -4.41
N ILE A 467 8.88 6.52 -4.58
CA ILE A 467 8.74 5.08 -4.46
C ILE A 467 8.94 4.48 -5.85
N ASN A 468 10.06 3.81 -6.04
CA ASN A 468 10.44 3.18 -7.31
C ASN A 468 9.89 1.75 -7.37
N PHE A 469 9.23 1.40 -8.45
CA PHE A 469 8.73 0.05 -8.68
C PHE A 469 8.72 -0.29 -10.17
N LEU A 470 8.79 -1.56 -10.51
CA LEU A 470 8.53 -2.07 -11.86
C LEU A 470 7.22 -2.87 -11.89
N THR A 471 6.84 -3.44 -10.78
CA THR A 471 5.70 -4.34 -10.61
C THR A 471 4.97 -4.01 -9.31
N CYS A 472 3.66 -4.21 -9.30
CA CYS A 472 2.78 -4.13 -8.14
C CYS A 472 1.61 -5.09 -8.34
N HIS A 473 0.61 -5.05 -7.46
CA HIS A 473 -0.60 -5.85 -7.60
C HIS A 473 -1.30 -5.65 -8.95
N ASP A 474 -1.32 -4.40 -9.42
CA ASP A 474 -1.91 -3.98 -10.70
C ASP A 474 -0.88 -4.09 -11.83
N GLY A 475 -1.21 -4.88 -12.84
CA GLY A 475 -0.32 -5.19 -13.95
C GLY A 475 0.33 -6.58 -13.88
N PHE A 476 1.34 -6.79 -14.71
CA PHE A 476 2.10 -8.04 -14.75
C PHE A 476 3.02 -8.21 -13.55
N THR A 477 3.20 -9.46 -13.09
CA THR A 477 4.34 -9.83 -12.24
C THR A 477 5.65 -9.63 -13.01
N MET A 478 6.79 -9.65 -12.32
CA MET A 478 8.08 -9.48 -12.99
C MET A 478 8.38 -10.61 -13.98
N TYR A 479 7.91 -11.83 -13.71
CA TYR A 479 8.01 -12.94 -14.65
C TYR A 479 7.10 -12.74 -15.87
N ASP A 480 5.86 -12.31 -15.67
CA ASP A 480 4.92 -12.07 -16.77
C ASP A 480 5.34 -10.87 -17.63
N LEU A 481 5.96 -9.86 -17.03
CA LEU A 481 6.52 -8.70 -17.74
C LEU A 481 7.53 -9.10 -18.85
N TYR A 482 8.24 -10.21 -18.63
CA TYR A 482 9.20 -10.77 -19.60
C TYR A 482 8.74 -12.06 -20.27
N SER A 483 7.44 -12.40 -20.13
CA SER A 483 6.86 -13.61 -20.71
C SER A 483 5.68 -13.34 -21.64
N TYR A 484 5.06 -12.17 -21.53
CA TYR A 484 3.87 -11.81 -22.30
C TYR A 484 4.00 -10.44 -22.96
N ASN A 485 3.66 -10.34 -24.25
CA ASN A 485 3.47 -9.07 -24.92
C ASN A 485 2.04 -8.56 -24.72
N ASN A 486 1.07 -9.48 -24.64
CA ASN A 486 -0.34 -9.18 -24.52
C ASN A 486 -0.88 -9.64 -23.16
N LYS A 487 -1.89 -8.96 -22.64
CA LYS A 487 -2.63 -9.40 -21.46
C LYS A 487 -3.52 -10.61 -21.79
N HIS A 488 -3.75 -11.45 -20.79
CA HIS A 488 -4.61 -12.63 -20.85
C HIS A 488 -5.59 -12.62 -19.68
N ASN A 489 -6.59 -11.73 -19.74
CA ASN A 489 -7.59 -11.52 -18.70
C ASN A 489 -8.92 -12.25 -19.01
N GLU A 490 -8.95 -13.21 -19.92
CA GLU A 490 -10.16 -13.92 -20.33
C GLU A 490 -10.88 -14.55 -19.14
N ALA A 491 -10.11 -15.07 -18.17
CA ALA A 491 -10.64 -15.67 -16.94
C ALA A 491 -11.46 -14.69 -16.09
N ASN A 492 -11.30 -13.37 -16.27
CA ASN A 492 -12.08 -12.36 -15.56
C ASN A 492 -13.51 -12.18 -16.12
N GLY A 493 -13.81 -12.77 -17.27
CA GLY A 493 -15.16 -12.76 -17.85
C GLY A 493 -15.54 -11.47 -18.60
N TRP A 494 -14.57 -10.60 -18.88
CA TRP A 494 -14.76 -9.34 -19.59
C TRP A 494 -14.22 -9.37 -21.04
N ASN A 495 -14.10 -10.56 -21.64
CA ASN A 495 -13.55 -10.76 -22.99
C ASN A 495 -12.19 -10.05 -23.18
N ASN A 496 -11.33 -10.10 -22.16
CA ASN A 496 -10.00 -9.47 -22.18
C ASN A 496 -10.01 -7.94 -22.41
N THR A 497 -11.10 -7.24 -22.06
CA THR A 497 -11.20 -5.78 -22.23
C THR A 497 -10.71 -5.00 -21.03
N ASP A 498 -10.68 -5.61 -19.84
CA ASP A 498 -10.22 -5.04 -18.59
C ASP A 498 -8.68 -5.05 -18.45
N GLY A 499 -8.15 -4.23 -17.55
CA GLY A 499 -6.71 -4.06 -17.34
C GLY A 499 -5.99 -3.27 -18.43
N ALA A 500 -4.73 -2.94 -18.20
CA ALA A 500 -3.93 -2.12 -19.11
C ALA A 500 -3.59 -2.85 -20.40
N ASN A 501 -3.70 -2.14 -21.55
CA ASN A 501 -3.31 -2.69 -22.86
C ASN A 501 -1.81 -2.53 -23.12
N ASP A 502 -1.20 -1.42 -22.70
CA ASP A 502 0.24 -1.18 -22.83
C ASP A 502 0.92 -1.45 -21.49
N ASN A 503 1.56 -2.59 -21.38
CA ASN A 503 2.32 -3.00 -20.20
C ASN A 503 3.81 -2.69 -20.32
N ARG A 504 4.27 -2.18 -21.45
CA ARG A 504 5.69 -2.04 -21.81
C ARG A 504 6.47 -3.32 -21.56
N SER A 505 5.83 -4.45 -21.75
CA SER A 505 6.36 -5.79 -21.55
C SER A 505 7.09 -6.33 -22.79
N TRP A 506 7.75 -7.47 -22.62
CA TRP A 506 8.43 -8.16 -23.72
C TRP A 506 8.48 -9.66 -23.44
N ASN A 507 7.93 -10.47 -24.34
CA ASN A 507 7.86 -11.93 -24.18
C ASN A 507 9.21 -12.66 -24.39
N CYS A 508 10.29 -11.92 -24.62
CA CYS A 508 11.63 -12.49 -24.90
C CYS A 508 11.67 -13.46 -26.10
N GLY A 509 10.75 -13.28 -27.04
CA GLY A 509 10.69 -14.05 -28.30
C GLY A 509 9.67 -15.18 -28.32
N MET A 510 8.99 -15.46 -27.17
CA MET A 510 7.95 -16.49 -27.09
C MET A 510 6.86 -16.06 -26.11
N GLU A 511 5.61 -16.01 -26.58
CA GLU A 511 4.47 -15.62 -25.75
C GLU A 511 4.10 -16.75 -24.77
N GLY A 512 3.94 -16.38 -23.49
CA GLY A 512 3.48 -17.29 -22.45
C GLY A 512 4.53 -18.30 -21.98
N ASP A 513 4.05 -19.41 -21.43
CA ASP A 513 4.92 -20.45 -20.87
C ASP A 513 5.77 -21.12 -21.97
N THR A 514 6.98 -21.51 -21.62
CA THR A 514 7.94 -22.14 -22.53
C THR A 514 8.89 -23.09 -21.82
N LYS A 515 9.39 -24.07 -22.57
CA LYS A 515 10.47 -24.97 -22.15
C LYS A 515 11.77 -24.69 -22.90
N ASP A 516 11.80 -23.68 -23.77
CA ASP A 516 13.01 -23.29 -24.49
C ASP A 516 14.04 -22.71 -23.49
N PRO A 517 15.22 -23.37 -23.32
CA PRO A 517 16.20 -22.96 -22.32
C PRO A 517 16.82 -21.59 -22.60
N GLU A 518 16.95 -21.19 -23.87
CA GLU A 518 17.53 -19.89 -24.22
C GLU A 518 16.55 -18.75 -23.92
N VAL A 519 15.27 -18.95 -24.18
CA VAL A 519 14.20 -18.01 -23.83
C VAL A 519 14.10 -17.87 -22.31
N LEU A 520 14.10 -18.98 -21.57
CA LEU A 520 14.05 -18.96 -20.09
C LEU A 520 15.29 -18.27 -19.51
N LYS A 521 16.48 -18.56 -20.02
CA LYS A 521 17.73 -17.89 -19.61
C LYS A 521 17.66 -16.37 -19.82
N LEU A 522 17.08 -15.94 -20.93
CA LEU A 522 16.90 -14.51 -21.22
C LEU A 522 15.86 -13.90 -20.26
N ARG A 523 14.71 -14.54 -20.03
CA ARG A 523 13.69 -14.07 -19.08
C ARG A 523 14.26 -13.87 -17.69
N TYR A 524 14.92 -14.86 -17.13
CA TYR A 524 15.55 -14.77 -15.81
C TYR A 524 16.67 -13.72 -15.76
N ARG A 525 17.40 -13.48 -16.86
CA ARG A 525 18.35 -12.36 -16.96
C ARG A 525 17.62 -11.02 -16.88
N MET A 526 16.53 -10.87 -17.60
CA MET A 526 15.74 -9.63 -17.56
C MET A 526 15.16 -9.36 -16.16
N ILE A 527 14.73 -10.39 -15.44
CA ILE A 527 14.28 -10.26 -14.05
C ILE A 527 15.45 -9.83 -13.15
N ARG A 528 16.65 -10.41 -13.31
CA ARG A 528 17.85 -9.97 -12.57
C ARG A 528 18.22 -8.52 -12.92
N ASN A 529 18.07 -8.11 -14.18
CA ASN A 529 18.27 -6.70 -14.58
C ASN A 529 17.28 -5.78 -13.86
N ALA A 530 16.01 -6.15 -13.82
CA ALA A 530 14.97 -5.38 -13.14
C ALA A 530 15.26 -5.25 -11.63
N CYS A 531 15.64 -6.34 -10.97
CA CYS A 531 16.05 -6.32 -9.56
C CYS A 531 17.30 -5.45 -9.35
N ALA A 532 18.35 -5.64 -10.14
CA ALA A 532 19.62 -4.92 -9.98
C ALA A 532 19.41 -3.40 -10.13
N ILE A 533 18.67 -2.96 -11.14
CA ILE A 533 18.44 -1.54 -11.34
C ILE A 533 17.53 -0.93 -10.27
N LEU A 534 16.51 -1.65 -9.83
CA LEU A 534 15.62 -1.21 -8.76
C LEU A 534 16.39 -1.01 -7.45
N MET A 535 17.26 -1.97 -7.08
CA MET A 535 18.05 -1.89 -5.86
C MET A 535 19.21 -0.89 -5.95
N CYS A 536 19.70 -0.58 -7.14
CA CYS A 536 20.75 0.41 -7.37
C CYS A 536 20.22 1.82 -7.71
N SER A 537 18.92 2.04 -7.80
CA SER A 537 18.34 3.36 -8.01
C SER A 537 18.14 4.12 -6.70
N ARG A 538 18.35 5.44 -6.74
CA ARG A 538 18.02 6.34 -5.62
C ARG A 538 16.52 6.51 -5.50
N GLY A 539 15.99 6.59 -4.28
CA GLY A 539 14.58 6.51 -3.93
C GLY A 539 14.30 5.27 -3.08
N THR A 540 13.06 4.95 -2.85
CA THR A 540 12.62 3.78 -2.07
C THR A 540 12.19 2.67 -3.02
N PRO A 541 12.85 1.50 -3.04
CA PRO A 541 12.42 0.39 -3.88
C PRO A 541 11.20 -0.31 -3.30
N MET A 542 10.27 -0.67 -4.18
CA MET A 542 9.13 -1.53 -3.92
C MET A 542 9.06 -2.61 -5.00
N PHE A 543 8.70 -3.84 -4.63
CA PHE A 543 8.43 -4.94 -5.56
C PHE A 543 7.31 -5.83 -5.04
N PHE A 544 6.66 -6.53 -5.96
CA PHE A 544 5.49 -7.36 -5.67
C PHE A 544 5.89 -8.76 -5.19
N SER A 545 5.11 -9.31 -4.28
CA SER A 545 5.34 -10.63 -3.70
C SER A 545 5.42 -11.74 -4.75
N GLY A 546 6.47 -12.56 -4.66
CA GLY A 546 6.77 -13.65 -5.58
C GLY A 546 7.65 -13.28 -6.77
N ASP A 547 7.93 -11.99 -7.02
CA ASP A 547 8.84 -11.56 -8.09
C ASP A 547 10.24 -12.14 -7.90
N GLU A 548 10.67 -12.28 -6.65
CA GLU A 548 11.99 -12.76 -6.26
C GLU A 548 12.25 -14.27 -6.52
N PHE A 549 11.20 -14.99 -6.89
CA PHE A 549 11.32 -16.38 -7.36
C PHE A 549 10.47 -16.68 -8.60
N GLY A 550 10.02 -15.62 -9.30
CA GLY A 550 9.38 -15.73 -10.62
C GLY A 550 7.97 -16.28 -10.58
N ASN A 551 7.15 -15.84 -9.61
CA ASN A 551 5.71 -16.14 -9.60
C ASN A 551 5.02 -15.52 -10.81
N THR A 552 3.97 -16.19 -11.31
CA THR A 552 3.24 -15.79 -12.51
C THR A 552 1.74 -15.71 -12.24
N LYS A 553 1.09 -14.77 -12.89
CA LYS A 553 -0.38 -14.68 -13.00
C LYS A 553 -0.86 -15.18 -14.37
N PHE A 554 0.00 -15.92 -15.08
CA PHE A 554 -0.27 -16.49 -16.41
C PHE A 554 -0.68 -15.45 -17.46
N GLY A 555 -0.11 -14.23 -17.36
CA GLY A 555 -0.43 -13.11 -18.24
C GLY A 555 -1.71 -12.36 -17.90
N ASN A 556 -2.37 -12.69 -16.77
CA ASN A 556 -3.46 -11.87 -16.26
C ASN A 556 -2.87 -10.64 -15.54
N ASN A 557 -3.13 -9.45 -16.09
CA ASN A 557 -2.61 -8.20 -15.54
C ASN A 557 -3.64 -7.42 -14.70
N ASN A 558 -4.79 -8.05 -14.36
CA ASN A 558 -5.87 -7.43 -13.60
C ASN A 558 -6.63 -8.49 -12.78
N SER A 559 -5.93 -9.21 -11.94
CA SER A 559 -6.47 -10.40 -11.25
C SER A 559 -7.36 -10.09 -10.03
N TYR A 560 -8.01 -8.91 -10.01
CA TYR A 560 -8.81 -8.40 -8.89
C TYR A 560 -9.92 -9.33 -8.40
N CYS A 561 -10.41 -10.21 -9.27
CA CYS A 561 -11.53 -11.11 -8.98
C CYS A 561 -11.11 -12.62 -8.94
N GLN A 562 -9.82 -12.92 -8.90
CA GLN A 562 -9.30 -14.27 -9.03
C GLN A 562 -8.80 -14.80 -7.67
N ASP A 563 -9.67 -15.46 -6.90
CA ASP A 563 -9.27 -16.17 -5.68
C ASP A 563 -8.86 -17.61 -6.02
N ASN A 564 -7.78 -17.77 -6.76
CA ASN A 564 -7.26 -19.05 -7.23
C ASN A 564 -5.77 -18.94 -7.60
N GLU A 565 -5.24 -19.96 -8.27
CA GLU A 565 -3.83 -20.08 -8.67
C GLU A 565 -3.33 -18.92 -9.56
N ILE A 566 -4.24 -18.15 -10.18
CA ILE A 566 -3.84 -16.92 -10.93
C ILE A 566 -3.28 -15.88 -9.99
N SER A 567 -3.82 -15.75 -8.79
CA SER A 567 -3.44 -14.71 -7.83
C SER A 567 -2.60 -15.21 -6.66
N TRP A 568 -2.71 -16.52 -6.31
CA TRP A 568 -1.99 -17.05 -5.16
C TRP A 568 -0.52 -17.27 -5.45
N ILE A 569 0.30 -17.17 -4.43
CA ILE A 569 1.75 -17.40 -4.53
C ILE A 569 2.05 -18.89 -4.53
N ASP A 570 2.66 -19.39 -5.61
CA ASP A 570 3.19 -20.75 -5.68
C ASP A 570 4.58 -20.85 -5.06
N TRP A 571 4.63 -21.25 -3.80
CA TRP A 571 5.87 -21.39 -3.03
C TRP A 571 6.79 -22.51 -3.53
N SER A 572 6.31 -23.42 -4.39
CA SER A 572 7.16 -24.44 -5.00
C SER A 572 8.20 -23.83 -5.95
N LEU A 573 7.93 -22.64 -6.47
CA LEU A 573 8.85 -21.88 -7.32
C LEU A 573 10.08 -21.39 -6.56
N LEU A 574 9.98 -21.19 -5.25
CA LEU A 574 11.11 -20.75 -4.43
C LEU A 574 12.30 -21.73 -4.50
N GLU A 575 12.03 -23.03 -4.36
CA GLU A 575 13.09 -24.04 -4.46
C GLU A 575 13.55 -24.22 -5.92
N LYS A 576 12.63 -24.17 -6.87
CA LYS A 576 12.92 -24.30 -8.30
C LYS A 576 13.81 -23.16 -8.82
N ASN A 577 13.58 -21.95 -8.36
CA ASN A 577 14.27 -20.72 -8.80
C ASN A 577 15.12 -20.11 -7.68
N LYS A 578 15.72 -20.96 -6.86
CA LYS A 578 16.51 -20.54 -5.70
C LYS A 578 17.66 -19.58 -6.03
N ASP A 579 18.26 -19.72 -7.20
CA ASP A 579 19.31 -18.83 -7.69
C ASP A 579 18.81 -17.39 -7.89
N LEU A 580 17.56 -17.24 -8.33
CA LEU A 580 16.91 -15.93 -8.46
C LEU A 580 16.62 -15.33 -7.07
N PHE A 581 16.09 -16.10 -6.14
CA PHE A 581 15.86 -15.67 -4.77
C PHE A 581 17.16 -15.21 -4.07
N GLU A 582 18.25 -16.00 -4.21
CA GLU A 582 19.55 -15.62 -3.66
C GLU A 582 20.12 -14.35 -4.31
N PHE A 583 19.81 -14.11 -5.60
CA PHE A 583 20.18 -12.86 -6.27
C PHE A 583 19.44 -11.66 -5.66
N PHE A 584 18.12 -11.76 -5.44
CA PHE A 584 17.35 -10.70 -4.78
C PHE A 584 17.86 -10.42 -3.37
N LYS A 585 18.11 -11.45 -2.55
CA LYS A 585 18.72 -11.31 -1.21
C LYS A 585 20.03 -10.55 -1.27
N PHE A 586 20.90 -10.93 -2.20
CA PHE A 586 22.19 -10.26 -2.37
C PHE A 586 22.01 -8.78 -2.71
N MET A 587 21.14 -8.45 -3.67
CA MET A 587 20.91 -7.06 -4.08
C MET A 587 20.29 -6.20 -2.98
N ILE A 588 19.39 -6.77 -2.19
CA ILE A 588 18.80 -6.13 -1.00
C ILE A 588 19.89 -5.84 0.05
N ASP A 589 20.76 -6.82 0.35
CA ASP A 589 21.87 -6.67 1.28
C ASP A 589 22.92 -5.67 0.76
N TYR A 590 23.23 -5.73 -0.54
CA TYR A 590 24.12 -4.79 -1.22
C TYR A 590 23.63 -3.35 -1.06
N ARG A 591 22.34 -3.09 -1.34
CA ARG A 591 21.74 -1.77 -1.13
C ARG A 591 21.85 -1.30 0.32
N LYS A 592 21.63 -2.18 1.29
CA LYS A 592 21.76 -1.86 2.73
C LYS A 592 23.20 -1.52 3.11
N LYS A 593 24.15 -2.24 2.56
CA LYS A 593 25.58 -2.03 2.81
C LYS A 593 26.13 -0.75 2.17
N HIS A 594 25.49 -0.26 1.12
CA HIS A 594 25.93 0.92 0.37
C HIS A 594 24.97 2.09 0.50
N PRO A 595 25.06 2.88 1.60
CA PRO A 595 24.17 4.01 1.84
C PRO A 595 24.26 5.09 0.75
N VAL A 596 25.35 5.18 0.01
CA VAL A 596 25.50 6.14 -1.10
C VAL A 596 24.45 5.98 -2.20
N ILE A 597 23.93 4.76 -2.40
CA ILE A 597 22.82 4.50 -3.33
C ILE A 597 21.54 5.17 -2.83
N ARG A 598 21.28 5.08 -1.52
CA ARG A 598 20.01 5.48 -0.91
C ARG A 598 19.91 6.96 -0.62
N LYS A 599 21.03 7.59 -0.25
CA LYS A 599 21.08 8.98 0.19
C LYS A 599 22.40 9.66 -0.16
N LYS A 600 22.36 11.00 -0.17
CA LYS A 600 23.56 11.82 -0.31
C LYS A 600 24.42 11.68 0.96
N LEU A 601 25.67 11.32 0.79
CA LEU A 601 26.70 11.33 1.82
C LEU A 601 27.53 12.61 1.73
N ASP A 602 28.53 12.77 2.61
CA ASP A 602 29.55 13.81 2.47
C ASP A 602 30.33 13.63 1.15
N ASN A 603 30.99 14.67 0.70
CA ASN A 603 31.78 14.58 -0.52
C ASN A 603 32.86 13.50 -0.40
N ALA A 604 33.00 12.68 -1.43
CA ALA A 604 34.00 11.62 -1.48
C ALA A 604 35.42 12.21 -1.39
N VAL A 605 36.29 11.60 -0.60
CA VAL A 605 37.71 12.00 -0.44
C VAL A 605 38.47 11.82 -1.74
N CYS A 606 38.11 10.80 -2.54
CA CYS A 606 38.68 10.58 -3.86
C CYS A 606 38.37 11.64 -4.91
N GLY A 607 37.48 12.58 -4.59
CA GLY A 607 37.09 13.71 -5.47
C GLY A 607 36.07 13.35 -6.55
N MET A 608 35.47 12.14 -6.54
CA MET A 608 34.35 11.81 -7.43
C MET A 608 33.13 12.62 -7.07
N GLU A 609 32.35 13.02 -8.07
CA GLU A 609 31.06 13.65 -7.90
C GLU A 609 30.07 12.71 -7.20
N ALA A 610 29.20 13.29 -6.36
CA ALA A 610 28.23 12.51 -5.60
C ALA A 610 27.34 11.61 -6.46
N MET A 611 27.11 12.02 -7.72
CA MET A 611 26.34 11.25 -8.69
C MET A 611 26.65 11.76 -10.09
N HIS A 612 26.90 10.85 -11.02
CA HIS A 612 27.23 11.17 -12.38
C HIS A 612 26.66 10.11 -13.34
N ALA A 613 26.02 10.56 -14.43
CA ALA A 613 25.48 9.69 -15.47
C ALA A 613 26.18 9.94 -16.82
N HIS A 614 26.47 8.87 -17.53
CA HIS A 614 27.13 8.93 -18.85
C HIS A 614 26.77 7.69 -19.69
N ASP A 615 27.14 7.71 -20.97
CA ASP A 615 27.05 6.54 -21.86
C ASP A 615 28.28 5.59 -21.60
N VAL A 616 28.83 5.02 -22.61
CA VAL A 616 29.94 4.03 -22.55
C VAL A 616 31.27 4.58 -22.02
N ASN A 617 31.47 5.88 -22.05
CA ASN A 617 32.72 6.53 -21.67
C ASN A 617 32.55 7.44 -20.46
N ALA A 618 33.13 7.07 -19.34
CA ALA A 618 33.09 7.83 -18.10
C ALA A 618 33.72 9.23 -18.15
N GLU A 619 34.50 9.54 -19.19
CA GLU A 619 35.07 10.87 -19.38
C GLU A 619 34.12 11.84 -20.10
N ARG A 620 32.97 11.37 -20.57
CA ARG A 620 31.95 12.18 -21.22
C ARG A 620 30.74 12.35 -20.32
N MET A 621 30.24 13.58 -20.19
CA MET A 621 29.15 13.94 -19.30
C MET A 621 27.76 13.88 -19.95
N GLU A 622 27.60 13.18 -21.07
CA GLU A 622 26.35 13.16 -21.82
C GLU A 622 25.79 11.75 -21.95
N VAL A 623 24.48 11.63 -21.71
CA VAL A 623 23.69 10.45 -22.10
C VAL A 623 22.90 10.83 -23.34
N PRO A 624 23.33 10.40 -24.55
CA PRO A 624 22.54 10.64 -25.76
C PRO A 624 21.15 10.01 -25.63
N GLN A 625 20.12 10.70 -26.16
CA GLN A 625 18.75 10.19 -26.09
C GLN A 625 18.58 8.80 -26.70
N ASN A 626 19.36 8.48 -27.73
CA ASN A 626 19.34 7.20 -28.45
C ASN A 626 20.37 6.20 -27.93
N ALA A 627 21.03 6.47 -26.80
CA ALA A 627 21.98 5.56 -26.19
C ALA A 627 21.28 4.26 -25.80
N LYS A 628 21.96 3.14 -26.03
CA LYS A 628 21.51 1.80 -25.63
C LYS A 628 22.25 1.29 -24.40
N THR A 629 23.17 2.09 -23.92
CA THR A 629 23.94 1.90 -22.71
C THR A 629 23.80 3.12 -21.82
N LEU A 630 23.88 2.89 -20.56
CA LEU A 630 23.80 3.94 -19.53
C LEU A 630 24.66 3.48 -18.35
N ALA A 631 25.49 4.37 -17.84
CA ALA A 631 26.17 4.14 -16.58
C ALA A 631 25.90 5.27 -15.61
N VAL A 632 25.78 4.95 -14.33
CA VAL A 632 25.62 5.90 -13.23
C VAL A 632 26.63 5.55 -12.15
N SER A 633 27.36 6.55 -11.68
CA SER A 633 28.20 6.43 -10.49
C SER A 633 27.60 7.16 -9.31
N PHE A 634 27.72 6.58 -8.12
CA PHE A 634 27.41 7.16 -6.83
C PHE A 634 28.67 7.20 -6.00
N ALA A 635 28.98 8.35 -5.39
CA ALA A 635 30.16 8.52 -4.56
C ALA A 635 29.86 9.39 -3.34
N GLY A 636 30.45 9.01 -2.20
CA GLY A 636 30.34 9.80 -0.99
C GLY A 636 31.14 9.22 0.16
N TYR A 637 31.48 10.04 1.15
CA TYR A 637 32.23 9.59 2.32
C TYR A 637 31.26 9.08 3.41
N ASP A 638 31.38 7.78 3.73
CA ASP A 638 30.63 7.17 4.83
C ASP A 638 31.36 7.39 6.16
N ARG A 639 30.86 8.34 6.95
CA ARG A 639 31.41 8.64 8.29
C ARG A 639 31.42 7.45 9.23
N LYS A 640 30.43 6.54 9.10
CA LYS A 640 30.34 5.35 9.98
C LYS A 640 31.43 4.34 9.67
N LYS A 641 31.77 4.19 8.39
CA LYS A 641 32.81 3.28 7.93
C LYS A 641 34.19 3.94 7.85
N GLY A 642 34.26 5.29 7.91
CA GLY A 642 35.50 6.05 7.81
C GLY A 642 36.18 5.97 6.44
N LYS A 643 35.41 5.72 5.36
CA LYS A 643 35.92 5.55 3.99
C LYS A 643 34.89 5.99 2.95
N ASP A 644 35.37 6.19 1.73
CA ASP A 644 34.48 6.43 0.60
C ASP A 644 33.62 5.19 0.29
N ASP A 645 32.35 5.42 -0.02
CA ASP A 645 31.41 4.46 -0.56
C ASP A 645 31.20 4.81 -2.03
N LEU A 646 31.71 3.96 -2.93
CA LEU A 646 31.81 4.21 -4.36
C LEU A 646 31.14 3.07 -5.12
N ILE A 647 30.08 3.39 -5.87
CA ILE A 647 29.32 2.43 -6.67
C ILE A 647 29.24 2.91 -8.11
N TYR A 648 29.42 1.99 -9.03
CA TYR A 648 29.25 2.23 -10.45
C TYR A 648 28.34 1.16 -11.04
N VAL A 649 27.23 1.60 -11.65
CA VAL A 649 26.22 0.73 -12.25
C VAL A 649 26.20 1.00 -13.75
N ALA A 650 26.34 -0.01 -14.58
CA ALA A 650 26.23 0.13 -16.02
C ALA A 650 25.20 -0.86 -16.60
N VAL A 651 24.38 -0.36 -17.50
CA VAL A 651 23.30 -1.08 -18.18
C VAL A 651 23.60 -1.18 -19.65
N ASN A 652 23.64 -2.39 -20.19
CA ASN A 652 23.62 -2.66 -21.62
C ASN A 652 22.24 -3.18 -22.04
N ALA A 653 21.38 -2.29 -22.53
CA ALA A 653 20.05 -2.65 -23.04
C ALA A 653 20.11 -3.17 -24.51
N TYR A 654 21.29 -3.27 -25.08
CA TYR A 654 21.52 -3.71 -26.46
C TYR A 654 21.71 -5.23 -26.57
N TRP A 655 21.53 -5.77 -27.75
CA TRP A 655 21.68 -7.20 -28.03
C TRP A 655 23.09 -7.64 -28.43
N GLU A 656 24.08 -6.72 -28.41
CA GLU A 656 25.49 -6.99 -28.69
C GLU A 656 26.35 -6.65 -27.47
N GLU A 657 27.55 -7.16 -27.44
CA GLU A 657 28.55 -6.78 -26.43
C GLU A 657 28.93 -5.32 -26.58
N VAL A 658 29.11 -4.65 -25.46
CA VAL A 658 29.52 -3.24 -25.41
C VAL A 658 30.67 -3.06 -24.46
N LYS A 659 31.73 -2.42 -24.95
CA LYS A 659 32.88 -2.04 -24.13
C LYS A 659 32.62 -0.72 -23.42
N ILE A 660 32.76 -0.70 -22.10
CA ILE A 660 32.67 0.50 -21.28
C ILE A 660 34.00 0.88 -20.67
N THR A 661 34.18 2.17 -20.42
CA THR A 661 35.32 2.72 -19.68
C THR A 661 34.90 3.19 -18.31
N LEU A 662 35.48 2.69 -17.24
CA LEU A 662 35.21 3.04 -15.86
C LEU A 662 35.86 4.38 -15.46
N PRO A 663 35.26 5.13 -14.51
CA PRO A 663 35.88 6.35 -13.97
C PRO A 663 37.25 6.07 -13.34
N ASN A 664 38.20 7.01 -13.48
CA ASN A 664 39.45 6.93 -12.75
C ASN A 664 39.22 7.18 -11.26
N LEU A 665 39.75 6.30 -10.43
CA LEU A 665 39.77 6.53 -8.99
C LEU A 665 41.13 7.14 -8.60
N ALA A 666 41.09 8.24 -7.84
CA ALA A 666 42.29 8.80 -7.23
C ALA A 666 42.94 7.83 -6.23
N ASN A 667 44.16 8.12 -5.79
CA ASN A 667 44.85 7.38 -4.73
C ASN A 667 45.06 5.88 -5.02
N HIS A 668 45.31 5.53 -6.30
CA HIS A 668 45.47 4.13 -6.73
C HIS A 668 44.24 3.23 -6.45
N GLY A 669 43.04 3.79 -6.37
CA GLY A 669 41.82 3.03 -6.23
C GLY A 669 41.59 2.07 -7.40
N ALA A 670 40.77 1.04 -7.17
CA ALA A 670 40.40 0.08 -8.20
C ALA A 670 38.89 -0.24 -8.11
N TRP A 671 38.32 -0.59 -9.24
CA TRP A 671 36.97 -1.10 -9.34
C TRP A 671 36.94 -2.61 -9.19
N TYR A 672 35.92 -3.12 -8.51
CA TYR A 672 35.70 -4.54 -8.28
C TYR A 672 34.32 -4.92 -8.76
N LEU A 673 34.24 -5.92 -9.63
CA LEU A 673 32.94 -6.42 -10.13
C LEU A 673 32.20 -7.14 -9.01
N SER A 674 31.08 -6.58 -8.57
CA SER A 674 30.21 -7.14 -7.54
C SER A 674 29.03 -7.89 -8.13
N VAL A 675 28.51 -7.45 -9.29
CA VAL A 675 27.35 -8.07 -9.98
C VAL A 675 27.56 -8.08 -11.48
N ASP A 676 27.24 -9.21 -12.12
CA ASP A 676 27.00 -9.32 -13.56
C ASP A 676 25.77 -10.19 -13.81
N THR A 677 24.68 -9.57 -14.25
CA THR A 677 23.38 -10.26 -14.46
C THR A 677 23.40 -11.27 -15.61
N TYR A 678 24.40 -11.22 -16.49
CA TYR A 678 24.62 -12.24 -17.51
C TYR A 678 25.16 -13.54 -16.89
N GLY A 679 25.99 -13.41 -15.88
CA GLY A 679 26.68 -14.51 -15.20
C GLY A 679 27.97 -14.92 -15.87
N ASP A 680 28.86 -15.52 -15.08
CA ASP A 680 30.09 -16.14 -15.57
C ASP A 680 29.83 -17.55 -16.16
N GLU A 681 30.88 -18.22 -16.63
CA GLU A 681 30.79 -19.58 -17.20
C GLU A 681 30.25 -20.62 -16.21
N LYS A 682 30.29 -20.34 -14.91
CA LYS A 682 29.78 -21.21 -13.84
C LYS A 682 28.36 -20.83 -13.41
N GLY A 683 27.75 -19.81 -14.06
CA GLY A 683 26.41 -19.30 -13.69
C GLY A 683 26.40 -18.46 -12.42
N LYS A 684 27.53 -17.85 -12.04
CA LYS A 684 27.63 -16.95 -10.88
C LYS A 684 27.30 -15.53 -11.33
N TYR A 685 26.32 -14.90 -10.67
CA TYR A 685 25.77 -13.58 -11.03
C TYR A 685 26.24 -12.46 -10.08
N PHE A 686 26.76 -12.81 -8.92
CA PHE A 686 27.23 -11.86 -7.91
C PHE A 686 28.42 -12.42 -7.14
N TYR A 687 29.20 -11.53 -6.54
CA TYR A 687 30.39 -11.85 -5.80
C TYR A 687 30.34 -11.25 -4.41
N GLN A 688 30.54 -12.07 -3.38
CA GLN A 688 30.61 -11.60 -1.99
C GLN A 688 31.88 -10.75 -1.76
N GLU A 689 31.87 -9.94 -0.70
CA GLU A 689 33.02 -9.14 -0.35
C GLU A 689 34.29 -10.02 -0.17
N GLY A 690 35.33 -9.72 -0.94
CA GLY A 690 36.58 -10.49 -1.02
C GLY A 690 36.63 -11.53 -2.15
N GLU A 691 35.50 -11.79 -2.83
CA GLU A 691 35.47 -12.67 -4.01
C GLU A 691 35.38 -11.90 -5.33
N GLU A 692 35.17 -10.56 -5.25
CA GLU A 692 34.96 -9.71 -6.41
C GLU A 692 36.22 -9.69 -7.31
N ILE A 693 35.95 -9.51 -8.60
CA ILE A 693 37.00 -9.48 -9.61
C ILE A 693 37.49 -8.05 -9.80
N ARG A 694 38.77 -7.81 -9.60
CA ARG A 694 39.37 -6.50 -9.86
C ARG A 694 39.34 -6.20 -11.36
N ILE A 695 38.87 -5.00 -11.70
CA ILE A 695 38.83 -4.48 -13.06
C ILE A 695 39.70 -3.22 -13.14
N ASP A 696 40.57 -3.14 -14.10
CA ASP A 696 41.51 -1.99 -14.20
C ASP A 696 40.77 -0.75 -14.69
N ARG A 697 40.33 -0.70 -15.94
CA ARG A 697 39.67 0.50 -16.49
C ARG A 697 38.56 0.19 -17.50
N GLU A 698 38.63 -0.93 -18.17
CA GLU A 698 37.72 -1.29 -19.25
C GLU A 698 37.05 -2.62 -18.94
N TYR A 699 35.78 -2.69 -19.31
CA TYR A 699 34.99 -3.91 -19.17
C TYR A 699 34.12 -4.14 -20.41
N VAL A 700 33.96 -5.39 -20.82
CA VAL A 700 33.08 -5.78 -21.93
C VAL A 700 31.81 -6.35 -21.35
N MET A 701 30.75 -5.56 -21.40
CA MET A 701 29.41 -5.96 -20.97
C MET A 701 28.81 -6.92 -21.99
N LYS A 702 28.21 -7.97 -21.51
CA LYS A 702 27.44 -8.92 -22.31
C LYS A 702 26.09 -8.32 -22.76
N PRO A 703 25.46 -8.92 -23.81
CA PRO A 703 24.16 -8.44 -24.30
C PRO A 703 23.08 -8.46 -23.20
N ARG A 704 22.27 -7.39 -23.15
CA ARG A 704 21.13 -7.28 -22.24
C ARG A 704 21.50 -7.63 -20.80
N SER A 705 22.51 -6.95 -20.27
CA SER A 705 23.03 -7.18 -18.93
C SER A 705 23.25 -5.88 -18.16
N ILE A 706 23.28 -6.02 -16.85
CA ILE A 706 23.68 -4.97 -15.91
C ILE A 706 24.91 -5.46 -15.16
N VAL A 707 25.88 -4.56 -14.98
CA VAL A 707 27.03 -4.79 -14.14
C VAL A 707 27.12 -3.74 -13.04
N VAL A 708 27.51 -4.17 -11.84
CA VAL A 708 27.71 -3.29 -10.70
C VAL A 708 29.13 -3.47 -10.18
N PHE A 709 29.83 -2.35 -10.01
CA PHE A 709 31.18 -2.32 -9.46
C PHE A 709 31.21 -1.55 -8.15
N THR A 710 32.00 -2.05 -7.21
CA THR A 710 32.34 -1.35 -5.97
C THR A 710 33.76 -0.78 -6.10
N GLY A 711 33.92 0.52 -5.88
CA GLY A 711 35.22 1.18 -5.86
C GLY A 711 35.88 1.05 -4.48
N ARG A 712 37.18 0.76 -4.46
CA ARG A 712 37.97 0.69 -3.23
C ARG A 712 39.31 1.39 -3.40
N GLU A 713 39.71 2.14 -2.38
CA GLU A 713 41.07 2.65 -2.29
C GLU A 713 42.01 1.50 -2.00
N ILE A 714 43.18 1.48 -2.64
CA ILE A 714 44.25 0.56 -2.30
C ILE A 714 45.04 1.23 -1.17
N LEU A 715 44.80 0.81 0.06
CA LEU A 715 45.67 1.14 1.19
C LEU A 715 47.06 0.53 0.90
N ARG A 716 48.10 1.35 0.79
CA ARG A 716 49.50 0.90 0.69
C ARG A 716 49.99 0.43 2.05
#